data_ef0522eb2072b2bed5c77861891886dc
#
_entry.id   ef0522eb2072b2bed5c77861891886dc
#
_cell.length_a   1.000
_cell.length_b   1.000
_cell.length_c   1.000
_cell.angle_alpha   90.00
_cell.angle_beta   90.00
_cell.angle_gamma   90.00
#
_symmetry.space_group_name_H-M   'P 1'
#
loop_
_entity.id
_entity.type
_entity.pdbx_description
1 polymer ?
#
loop_
_entity_poly.entity_id
_entity_poly.type
_entity_poly.pdbx_seq_one_letter_code
_entity_poly.pdbx_strand_id
1 'polypeptide(L)'
;MYKKLHDSITTVIQNKKHVPLTAETPDKPLDTGTGTLVASLGKFGELLSISTYHRDHGWIVVNTLPQFPPDKYYDPAFVRWYRWQLADLNQEGFGLLINEPLSNLSYSWLGGCIPFVQGQAGGLNFKTFTWGSPHQGGDVLYQVALFRNDSAAVQEISLRFSLQTHLSRAAYGQLTEGGPIIPPQPDLRHSIGPEHGQFKLENPNLPAVLTAKLLGEFEEYSPTSSNCTIYKLTIPPGEGTALVAVYQLWENCDFPKVEPEAIIKALEEKTKSFPCSLVEAAAQNKTDYIILRNLDYILSCCSTTADDTVCVLTDHQLLPLSWNRDSYYQTSFLRSYYQRFYDEMDERQRTEIQEVSAGHLRWLFQKAERDPFWGRSHLANGKTKDHTFQLDQQCYPIIELAEHWETFNDENLVVELYPEAENLVNELLKLAHPETWFLPTEETPADDALELPYHFSSQLLWLRTLEKMDLLCEVGTAKKPRFADIRLQLKGAIWNHMVAEYKGRLVFAYAVDLKGRYKFYQDANDLPTPLCPEWGFCGPENDIWQNTMEFAFTEDNNGGYYPGRFGGLGSIHTPGPWPLGDVQQLMYSRLTGNFDLYNSTLAKLLSIAQADGILPEAIDAPTGRVLSRSWFSWPGAAFGWELLKNNKRRDI
;
A
#
# COMPACT_ATOMS: atom_id res chain seq x y z
N MET A 1 26.18 11.84 27.36
CA MET A 1 24.80 11.36 27.08
C MET A 1 24.74 10.67 25.70
N TYR A 2 25.13 11.31 24.62
CA TYR A 2 24.98 10.80 23.25
C TYR A 2 25.97 9.67 22.88
N LYS A 3 27.14 9.55 23.52
CA LYS A 3 28.02 8.39 23.37
C LYS A 3 27.33 7.11 23.88
N LYS A 4 26.60 7.20 25.01
CA LYS A 4 25.78 6.08 25.52
C LYS A 4 24.64 5.74 24.56
N LEU A 5 24.03 6.75 23.90
CA LEU A 5 22.99 6.55 22.91
C LEU A 5 23.53 5.77 21.70
N HIS A 6 24.72 6.13 21.19
CA HIS A 6 25.41 5.38 20.12
C HIS A 6 25.60 3.90 20.49
N ASP A 7 26.14 3.61 21.67
CA ASP A 7 26.44 2.25 22.11
C ASP A 7 25.14 1.44 22.30
N SER A 8 24.10 2.06 22.88
CA SER A 8 22.81 1.41 23.08
C SER A 8 22.11 1.09 21.74
N ILE A 9 22.06 2.04 20.81
CA ILE A 9 21.51 1.82 19.47
C ILE A 9 22.32 0.74 18.74
N THR A 10 23.65 0.80 18.79
CA THR A 10 24.54 -0.20 18.18
C THR A 10 24.25 -1.59 18.72
N THR A 11 24.01 -1.73 20.03
CA THR A 11 23.65 -3.00 20.66
C THR A 11 22.31 -3.54 20.13
N VAL A 12 21.30 -2.69 19.99
CA VAL A 12 20.00 -3.09 19.42
C VAL A 12 20.19 -3.60 17.99
N ILE A 13 20.89 -2.82 17.13
CA ILE A 13 21.11 -3.17 15.72
C ILE A 13 21.85 -4.50 15.58
N GLN A 14 22.89 -4.76 16.39
CA GLN A 14 23.69 -5.98 16.34
C GLN A 14 22.90 -7.23 16.71
N ASN A 15 21.88 -7.09 17.57
CA ASN A 15 21.02 -8.17 18.03
C ASN A 15 19.79 -8.42 17.13
N LYS A 16 19.65 -7.68 16.04
CA LYS A 16 18.51 -7.80 15.13
C LYS A 16 18.91 -8.31 13.76
N LYS A 17 18.00 -9.04 13.13
CA LYS A 17 18.18 -9.55 11.78
C LYS A 17 18.13 -8.41 10.77
N HIS A 18 19.05 -8.42 9.83
CA HIS A 18 19.03 -7.62 8.63
C HIS A 18 18.52 -8.47 7.46
N VAL A 19 17.50 -7.99 6.78
CA VAL A 19 16.95 -8.59 5.56
C VAL A 19 17.51 -7.79 4.37
N PRO A 20 18.42 -8.33 3.57
CA PRO A 20 19.01 -7.60 2.44
C PRO A 20 17.96 -7.20 1.40
N LEU A 21 18.16 -6.09 0.70
CA LEU A 21 17.40 -5.81 -0.52
C LEU A 21 17.65 -6.91 -1.56
N THR A 22 16.67 -7.11 -2.45
CA THR A 22 16.81 -8.09 -3.53
C THR A 22 17.70 -7.61 -4.70
N ALA A 23 18.14 -6.36 -4.67
CA ALA A 23 19.07 -5.75 -5.62
C ALA A 23 20.21 -5.02 -4.89
N GLU A 24 21.30 -4.74 -5.59
CA GLU A 24 22.47 -4.01 -5.04
C GLU A 24 22.14 -2.58 -4.65
N THR A 25 21.17 -1.95 -5.33
CA THR A 25 20.69 -0.60 -5.06
C THR A 25 19.16 -0.56 -5.14
N PRO A 26 18.50 0.32 -4.38
CA PRO A 26 17.08 0.55 -4.58
C PRO A 26 16.79 1.08 -6.00
N ASP A 27 15.66 0.71 -6.55
CA ASP A 27 15.15 1.16 -7.86
C ASP A 27 14.08 2.27 -7.73
N LYS A 28 13.59 2.50 -6.53
CA LYS A 28 12.74 3.62 -6.12
C LYS A 28 13.00 3.97 -4.65
N PRO A 29 12.47 5.09 -4.12
CA PRO A 29 12.52 5.40 -2.68
C PRO A 29 12.05 4.23 -1.80
N LEU A 30 12.73 4.05 -0.66
CA LEU A 30 12.34 3.09 0.38
C LEU A 30 11.37 3.76 1.35
N ASP A 31 10.37 3.04 1.81
CA ASP A 31 9.28 3.61 2.59
C ASP A 31 9.23 3.06 4.01
N THR A 32 8.81 3.90 4.96
CA THR A 32 8.59 3.54 6.36
C THR A 32 7.57 4.48 7.00
N GLY A 33 6.95 4.06 8.10
CA GLY A 33 6.00 4.92 8.81
C GLY A 33 5.29 4.22 9.96
N THR A 34 4.16 4.84 10.36
CA THR A 34 3.20 4.35 11.35
C THR A 34 1.83 4.05 10.73
N GLY A 35 1.70 4.16 9.40
CA GLY A 35 0.42 4.24 8.69
C GLY A 35 -0.10 5.68 8.60
N THR A 36 -0.06 6.44 9.67
CA THR A 36 -0.53 7.84 9.72
C THR A 36 0.57 8.83 9.35
N LEU A 37 1.78 8.65 9.86
CA LEU A 37 2.98 9.41 9.48
C LEU A 37 3.90 8.51 8.65
N VAL A 38 4.13 8.87 7.39
CA VAL A 38 4.87 8.04 6.43
C VAL A 38 6.00 8.85 5.81
N ALA A 39 7.14 8.20 5.56
CA ALA A 39 8.29 8.81 4.90
C ALA A 39 8.80 7.93 3.76
N SER A 40 9.28 8.58 2.69
CA SER A 40 10.05 7.96 1.62
C SER A 40 11.50 8.44 1.68
N LEU A 41 12.43 7.52 1.45
CA LEU A 41 13.87 7.70 1.66
C LEU A 41 14.63 7.49 0.36
N GLY A 42 15.62 8.35 0.12
CA GLY A 42 16.55 8.20 -0.99
C GLY A 42 17.64 7.16 -0.72
N LYS A 43 18.51 7.02 -1.71
CA LYS A 43 19.57 5.99 -1.72
C LYS A 43 20.65 6.17 -0.64
N PHE A 44 20.70 7.31 0.01
CA PHE A 44 21.68 7.58 1.08
C PHE A 44 21.05 7.66 2.47
N GLY A 45 19.74 7.36 2.56
CA GLY A 45 18.96 7.46 3.80
C GLY A 45 18.42 8.86 4.08
N GLU A 46 18.55 9.79 3.11
CA GLU A 46 17.91 11.12 3.14
C GLU A 46 16.40 10.99 3.01
N LEU A 47 15.67 11.94 3.59
CA LEU A 47 14.23 12.05 3.40
C LEU A 47 13.92 12.65 2.02
N LEU A 48 13.00 12.05 1.28
CA LEU A 48 12.45 12.58 0.03
C LEU A 48 11.04 13.10 0.22
N SER A 49 10.27 12.46 1.11
CA SER A 49 8.97 12.95 1.53
C SER A 49 8.65 12.57 2.97
N ILE A 50 7.79 13.37 3.61
CA ILE A 50 7.03 13.02 4.82
C ILE A 50 5.58 13.34 4.53
N SER A 51 4.68 12.42 4.85
CA SER A 51 3.24 12.58 4.63
C SER A 51 2.46 12.23 5.89
N THR A 52 1.29 12.86 6.07
CA THR A 52 0.39 12.56 7.17
C THR A 52 -1.07 12.75 6.79
N TYR A 53 -1.95 12.08 7.52
CA TYR A 53 -3.39 12.27 7.45
C TYR A 53 -3.82 13.57 8.13
N HIS A 54 -4.83 14.22 7.54
CA HIS A 54 -5.53 15.35 8.14
C HIS A 54 -7.04 15.25 7.86
N ARG A 55 -7.87 15.36 8.90
CA ARG A 55 -9.33 15.16 8.81
C ARG A 55 -10.05 16.05 7.79
N ASP A 56 -9.61 17.32 7.60
CA ASP A 56 -10.27 18.26 6.68
C ASP A 56 -9.61 18.27 5.30
N HIS A 57 -8.34 17.87 5.19
CA HIS A 57 -7.53 17.97 3.98
C HIS A 57 -7.13 16.63 3.37
N GLY A 58 -7.46 15.51 4.00
CA GLY A 58 -7.11 14.17 3.53
C GLY A 58 -5.64 13.85 3.75
N TRP A 59 -4.81 13.99 2.73
CA TRP A 59 -3.39 13.67 2.81
C TRP A 59 -2.52 14.90 2.60
N ILE A 60 -1.65 15.19 3.56
CA ILE A 60 -0.69 16.29 3.53
C ILE A 60 0.70 15.71 3.27
N VAL A 61 1.49 16.39 2.44
CA VAL A 61 2.83 15.96 2.06
C VAL A 61 3.85 17.10 2.18
N VAL A 62 5.04 16.75 2.64
CA VAL A 62 6.27 17.56 2.61
C VAL A 62 7.26 16.86 1.69
N ASN A 63 7.78 17.56 0.69
CA ASN A 63 8.81 17.05 -0.21
C ASN A 63 9.65 18.21 -0.80
N THR A 64 10.67 17.87 -1.58
CA THR A 64 11.57 18.84 -2.24
C THR A 64 11.15 19.18 -3.67
N LEU A 65 10.14 18.49 -4.21
CA LEU A 65 9.71 18.73 -5.57
C LEU A 65 9.16 20.14 -5.75
N PRO A 66 9.34 20.75 -6.92
CA PRO A 66 8.72 22.02 -7.23
C PRO A 66 7.21 21.96 -7.04
N GLN A 67 6.62 23.07 -6.61
CA GLN A 67 5.19 23.19 -6.50
C GLN A 67 4.50 22.86 -7.83
N PHE A 68 3.41 22.08 -7.76
CA PHE A 68 2.65 21.74 -8.96
C PHE A 68 2.02 23.01 -9.58
N PRO A 69 2.37 23.39 -10.83
CA PRO A 69 1.88 24.62 -11.43
C PRO A 69 0.36 24.53 -11.72
N PRO A 70 -0.45 25.53 -11.32
CA PRO A 70 -1.90 25.50 -11.52
C PRO A 70 -2.35 25.38 -12.98
N ASP A 71 -1.60 25.94 -13.91
CA ASP A 71 -1.87 25.87 -15.35
C ASP A 71 -1.66 24.46 -15.95
N LYS A 72 -1.05 23.55 -15.21
CA LYS A 72 -0.77 22.17 -15.61
C LYS A 72 -1.75 21.12 -15.04
N TYR A 73 -2.76 21.54 -14.30
CA TYR A 73 -3.70 20.61 -13.66
C TYR A 73 -4.46 19.72 -14.66
N TYR A 74 -4.71 20.22 -15.86
CA TYR A 74 -5.41 19.48 -16.92
C TYR A 74 -4.47 18.96 -18.03
N ASP A 75 -3.15 18.94 -17.79
CA ASP A 75 -2.15 18.39 -18.70
C ASP A 75 -1.76 16.96 -18.24
N PRO A 76 -2.35 15.88 -18.83
CA PRO A 76 -2.09 14.52 -18.38
C PRO A 76 -0.62 14.09 -18.56
N ALA A 77 0.08 14.65 -19.55
CA ALA A 77 1.48 14.35 -19.77
C ALA A 77 2.36 14.94 -18.65
N PHE A 78 2.06 16.19 -18.25
CA PHE A 78 2.75 16.84 -17.16
C PHE A 78 2.46 16.13 -15.82
N VAL A 79 1.21 15.76 -15.55
CA VAL A 79 0.82 15.02 -14.35
C VAL A 79 1.58 13.69 -14.25
N ARG A 80 1.65 12.93 -15.35
CA ARG A 80 2.44 11.69 -15.38
C ARG A 80 3.93 11.95 -15.15
N TRP A 81 4.50 12.95 -15.81
CA TRP A 81 5.89 13.35 -15.60
C TRP A 81 6.16 13.73 -14.14
N TYR A 82 5.28 14.54 -13.52
CA TYR A 82 5.42 14.97 -12.13
C TYR A 82 5.37 13.77 -11.16
N ARG A 83 4.48 12.81 -11.40
CA ARG A 83 4.43 11.55 -10.63
C ARG A 83 5.74 10.76 -10.71
N TRP A 84 6.37 10.71 -11.89
CA TRP A 84 7.65 10.04 -12.04
C TRP A 84 8.77 10.71 -11.26
N GLN A 85 8.73 12.02 -11.04
CA GLN A 85 9.70 12.71 -10.21
C GLN A 85 9.69 12.20 -8.76
N LEU A 86 8.54 11.76 -8.25
CA LEU A 86 8.44 11.19 -6.89
C LEU A 86 9.22 9.87 -6.75
N ALA A 87 9.34 9.09 -7.83
CA ALA A 87 10.10 7.85 -7.86
C ALA A 87 11.60 8.06 -8.17
N ASP A 88 12.02 9.26 -8.55
CA ASP A 88 13.42 9.54 -8.89
C ASP A 88 14.29 9.59 -7.64
N LEU A 89 15.23 8.66 -7.55
CA LEU A 89 16.24 8.61 -6.48
C LEU A 89 17.33 9.69 -6.58
N ASN A 90 17.36 10.47 -7.65
CA ASN A 90 18.30 11.58 -7.81
C ASN A 90 17.69 12.93 -7.43
N GLN A 91 16.45 12.98 -6.95
CA GLN A 91 15.88 14.20 -6.42
C GLN A 91 16.65 14.65 -5.18
N GLU A 92 16.65 15.95 -4.92
CA GLU A 92 17.30 16.48 -3.72
C GLU A 92 16.56 16.05 -2.47
N GLY A 93 17.26 15.42 -1.52
CA GLY A 93 16.73 15.03 -0.23
C GLY A 93 16.80 16.14 0.81
N PHE A 94 16.12 15.94 1.93
CA PHE A 94 16.13 16.81 3.09
C PHE A 94 16.35 16.04 4.39
N GLY A 95 16.31 16.73 5.53
CA GLY A 95 16.58 16.16 6.84
C GLY A 95 18.07 16.12 7.15
N LEU A 96 18.52 15.04 7.78
CA LEU A 96 19.92 14.83 8.13
C LEU A 96 20.65 14.19 6.95
N LEU A 97 21.62 14.91 6.38
CA LEU A 97 22.35 14.51 5.18
C LEU A 97 23.86 14.50 5.48
N ILE A 98 24.55 13.46 5.00
CA ILE A 98 26.01 13.40 5.02
C ILE A 98 26.54 14.25 3.87
N ASN A 99 27.40 15.23 4.18
CA ASN A 99 27.91 16.18 3.20
C ASN A 99 29.27 15.77 2.60
N GLU A 100 29.58 14.49 2.68
CA GLU A 100 30.81 13.90 2.17
C GLU A 100 30.50 12.86 1.10
N PRO A 101 31.42 12.58 0.16
CA PRO A 101 31.25 11.49 -0.79
C PRO A 101 31.07 10.15 -0.09
N LEU A 102 30.04 9.39 -0.49
CA LEU A 102 29.71 8.09 0.07
C LEU A 102 30.24 6.96 -0.82
N SER A 103 30.69 5.88 -0.19
CA SER A 103 31.19 4.69 -0.87
C SER A 103 30.82 3.40 -0.12
N ASN A 104 30.99 2.26 -0.80
CA ASN A 104 30.75 0.93 -0.24
C ASN A 104 29.33 0.77 0.39
N LEU A 105 28.33 1.33 -0.30
CA LEU A 105 26.94 1.31 0.17
C LEU A 105 26.38 -0.10 0.14
N SER A 106 25.61 -0.44 1.18
CA SER A 106 24.76 -1.63 1.22
C SER A 106 23.44 -1.31 1.91
N TYR A 107 22.40 -2.05 1.51
CA TYR A 107 21.02 -1.77 1.87
C TYR A 107 20.36 -2.99 2.48
N SER A 108 19.57 -2.79 3.53
CA SER A 108 18.80 -3.84 4.17
C SER A 108 17.59 -3.26 4.92
N TRP A 109 16.75 -4.15 5.39
CA TRP A 109 15.66 -3.83 6.32
C TRP A 109 16.01 -4.38 7.69
N LEU A 110 16.27 -3.50 8.66
CA LEU A 110 16.52 -3.90 10.04
C LEU A 110 15.20 -4.38 10.68
N GLY A 111 15.19 -5.59 11.22
CA GLY A 111 13.96 -6.22 11.71
C GLY A 111 12.92 -6.51 10.63
N GLY A 112 13.30 -6.41 9.35
CA GLY A 112 12.42 -6.60 8.19
C GLY A 112 11.56 -5.41 7.80
N CYS A 113 11.61 -4.28 8.54
CA CYS A 113 10.69 -3.15 8.35
C CYS A 113 11.35 -1.76 8.41
N ILE A 114 12.58 -1.64 8.90
CA ILE A 114 13.28 -0.35 8.99
C ILE A 114 14.29 -0.24 7.86
N PRO A 115 14.15 0.72 6.92
CA PRO A 115 15.15 0.96 5.88
C PRO A 115 16.50 1.30 6.50
N PHE A 116 17.54 0.60 6.09
CA PHE A 116 18.87 0.68 6.67
C PHE A 116 19.93 0.76 5.58
N VAL A 117 20.73 1.80 5.61
CA VAL A 117 21.85 2.05 4.70
C VAL A 117 23.14 2.11 5.51
N GLN A 118 24.18 1.46 5.05
CA GLN A 118 25.51 1.56 5.63
C GLN A 118 26.58 1.70 4.54
N GLY A 119 27.71 2.31 4.91
CA GLY A 119 28.80 2.56 3.98
C GLY A 119 29.94 3.30 4.64
N GLN A 120 30.73 4.01 3.81
CA GLN A 120 31.85 4.84 4.24
C GLN A 120 31.69 6.28 3.77
N ALA A 121 32.07 7.24 4.63
CA ALA A 121 32.07 8.67 4.37
C ALA A 121 33.24 9.34 5.11
N GLY A 122 34.08 10.13 4.42
CA GLY A 122 35.16 10.90 5.05
C GLY A 122 36.14 10.06 5.90
N GLY A 123 36.35 8.77 5.56
CA GLY A 123 37.21 7.86 6.34
C GLY A 123 36.51 7.19 7.54
N LEU A 124 35.23 7.45 7.74
CA LEU A 124 34.39 6.85 8.79
C LEU A 124 33.48 5.78 8.21
N ASN A 125 33.17 4.75 9.00
CA ASN A 125 32.03 3.89 8.75
C ASN A 125 30.75 4.56 9.25
N PHE A 126 29.70 4.57 8.43
CA PHE A 126 28.42 5.13 8.81
C PHE A 126 27.28 4.12 8.65
N LYS A 127 26.19 4.37 9.40
CA LYS A 127 24.90 3.69 9.26
C LYS A 127 23.79 4.72 9.38
N THR A 128 22.85 4.71 8.43
CA THR A 128 21.64 5.55 8.49
C THR A 128 20.40 4.68 8.42
N PHE A 129 19.38 5.04 9.19
CA PHE A 129 18.09 4.33 9.18
C PHE A 129 17.00 5.23 9.73
N THR A 130 15.77 4.98 9.31
CA THR A 130 14.62 5.82 9.64
C THR A 130 13.42 4.94 9.97
N TRP A 131 12.62 5.33 10.98
CA TRP A 131 11.37 4.66 11.31
C TRP A 131 10.36 5.61 11.94
N GLY A 132 9.07 5.30 11.76
CA GLY A 132 7.99 5.95 12.47
C GLY A 132 7.68 5.26 13.81
N SER A 133 7.20 6.04 14.78
CA SER A 133 6.73 5.56 16.08
C SER A 133 5.52 6.34 16.56
N PRO A 134 4.47 5.69 17.07
CA PRO A 134 3.38 6.37 17.75
C PRO A 134 3.88 7.16 18.96
N HIS A 135 3.33 8.36 19.18
CA HIS A 135 3.69 9.20 20.31
C HIS A 135 2.49 10.00 20.81
N GLN A 136 2.42 10.29 22.11
CA GLN A 136 1.41 11.20 22.67
C GLN A 136 1.60 12.61 22.07
N GLY A 137 0.57 13.12 21.41
CA GLY A 137 0.61 14.43 20.73
C GLY A 137 0.99 14.36 19.25
N GLY A 138 0.91 13.19 18.63
CA GLY A 138 1.16 12.94 17.21
C GLY A 138 2.40 12.09 16.97
N ASP A 139 2.34 11.25 15.96
CA ASP A 139 3.41 10.33 15.60
C ASP A 139 4.73 11.05 15.32
N VAL A 140 5.83 10.38 15.58
CA VAL A 140 7.20 10.89 15.35
C VAL A 140 7.92 10.01 14.34
N LEU A 141 8.77 10.66 13.55
CA LEU A 141 9.72 9.99 12.67
C LEU A 141 11.12 10.21 13.21
N TYR A 142 11.88 9.16 13.35
CA TYR A 142 13.29 9.18 13.74
C TYR A 142 14.16 8.90 12.52
N GLN A 143 15.11 9.77 12.23
CA GLN A 143 16.21 9.55 11.29
C GLN A 143 17.51 9.53 12.05
N VAL A 144 18.24 8.42 12.01
CA VAL A 144 19.47 8.21 12.78
C VAL A 144 20.66 8.12 11.84
N ALA A 145 21.75 8.77 12.21
CA ALA A 145 23.07 8.58 11.62
C ALA A 145 24.06 8.18 12.72
N LEU A 146 24.66 6.99 12.57
CA LEU A 146 25.75 6.50 13.42
C LEU A 146 27.06 6.59 12.65
N PHE A 147 28.10 7.04 13.32
CA PHE A 147 29.46 7.10 12.77
C PHE A 147 30.42 6.34 13.67
N ARG A 148 31.39 5.66 13.07
CA ARG A 148 32.46 4.95 13.76
C ARG A 148 33.79 5.24 13.10
N ASN A 149 34.78 5.67 13.90
CA ASN A 149 36.15 5.86 13.47
C ASN A 149 37.01 4.63 13.84
N ASP A 150 37.25 3.77 12.86
CA ASP A 150 38.14 2.60 13.04
C ASP A 150 39.59 2.87 12.58
N SER A 151 39.91 4.12 12.22
CA SER A 151 41.27 4.56 11.86
C SER A 151 42.10 4.92 13.08
N ALA A 152 43.42 5.11 12.88
CA ALA A 152 44.35 5.52 13.93
C ALA A 152 44.42 7.07 14.15
N ALA A 153 43.74 7.84 13.28
CA ALA A 153 43.74 9.31 13.33
C ALA A 153 42.36 9.85 13.69
N VAL A 154 42.29 11.04 14.27
CA VAL A 154 41.04 11.77 14.43
C VAL A 154 40.44 12.04 13.05
N GLN A 155 39.14 11.78 12.89
CA GLN A 155 38.41 12.08 11.67
C GLN A 155 37.37 13.18 11.91
N GLU A 156 37.19 14.02 10.91
CA GLU A 156 36.13 15.04 10.90
C GLU A 156 35.13 14.68 9.78
N ILE A 157 33.84 14.91 10.03
CA ILE A 157 32.78 14.77 9.04
C ILE A 157 31.84 15.95 9.09
N SER A 158 31.42 16.41 7.91
CA SER A 158 30.44 17.46 7.74
C SER A 158 29.05 16.89 7.44
N LEU A 159 28.06 17.42 8.13
CA LEU A 159 26.66 17.04 7.98
C LEU A 159 25.82 18.27 7.69
N ARG A 160 24.82 18.12 6.84
CA ARG A 160 23.82 19.15 6.57
C ARG A 160 22.49 18.72 7.17
N PHE A 161 21.88 19.58 7.99
CA PHE A 161 20.50 19.41 8.44
C PHE A 161 19.64 20.46 7.74
N SER A 162 18.71 20.03 6.89
CA SER A 162 17.98 20.89 5.98
C SER A 162 16.51 20.55 5.94
N LEU A 163 15.65 21.60 5.96
CA LEU A 163 14.23 21.51 5.65
C LEU A 163 13.88 22.39 4.43
N GLN A 164 14.71 22.38 3.40
CA GLN A 164 14.43 23.06 2.13
C GLN A 164 13.36 22.27 1.34
N THR A 165 12.11 22.42 1.74
CA THR A 165 10.97 21.59 1.30
C THR A 165 9.73 22.42 1.07
N HIS A 166 8.73 21.81 0.45
CA HIS A 166 7.36 22.32 0.30
C HIS A 166 6.41 21.55 1.19
N LEU A 167 5.43 22.23 1.78
CA LEU A 167 4.33 21.65 2.56
C LEU A 167 3.03 21.93 1.82
N SER A 168 2.37 20.88 1.33
CA SER A 168 1.15 20.98 0.53
C SER A 168 0.18 19.81 0.78
N ARG A 169 -1.00 19.87 0.18
CA ARG A 169 -1.85 18.68 0.05
C ARG A 169 -1.35 17.80 -1.09
N ALA A 170 -1.64 16.50 -1.02
CA ALA A 170 -1.38 15.55 -2.10
C ALA A 170 -2.35 15.76 -3.27
N ALA A 171 -2.29 16.92 -3.93
CA ALA A 171 -3.22 17.31 -4.97
C ALA A 171 -2.98 16.57 -6.30
N TYR A 172 -1.75 16.24 -6.61
CA TYR A 172 -1.38 15.61 -7.88
C TYR A 172 -2.00 14.21 -8.07
N GLY A 173 -2.20 13.44 -7.01
CA GLY A 173 -2.90 12.17 -7.07
C GLY A 173 -4.39 12.32 -7.41
N GLN A 174 -4.97 13.47 -7.12
CA GLN A 174 -6.38 13.76 -7.37
C GLN A 174 -6.67 14.28 -8.80
N LEU A 175 -5.65 14.74 -9.51
CA LEU A 175 -5.82 15.37 -10.82
C LEU A 175 -6.23 14.41 -11.92
N THR A 176 -5.78 13.16 -11.84
CA THR A 176 -6.01 12.15 -12.88
C THR A 176 -7.21 11.24 -12.60
N GLU A 177 -7.76 11.29 -11.38
CA GLU A 177 -8.84 10.40 -10.95
C GLU A 177 -10.21 11.12 -10.85
N GLY A 178 -10.35 12.30 -11.46
CA GLY A 178 -11.57 13.11 -11.36
C GLY A 178 -11.66 13.89 -10.03
N GLY A 179 -12.81 14.43 -9.69
CA GLY A 179 -13.06 15.18 -8.45
C GLY A 179 -12.46 16.60 -8.40
N PRO A 180 -12.66 17.34 -7.31
CA PRO A 180 -12.24 18.73 -7.23
C PRO A 180 -10.72 18.86 -7.15
N ILE A 181 -10.18 19.77 -7.96
CA ILE A 181 -8.77 20.15 -7.91
C ILE A 181 -8.52 20.99 -6.66
N ILE A 182 -7.52 20.63 -5.92
CA ILE A 182 -7.09 21.35 -4.73
C ILE A 182 -5.71 21.95 -5.01
N PRO A 183 -5.65 23.27 -5.26
CA PRO A 183 -4.37 23.92 -5.57
C PRO A 183 -3.34 23.75 -4.46
N PRO A 184 -2.05 23.61 -4.80
CA PRO A 184 -0.97 23.75 -3.84
C PRO A 184 -1.03 25.09 -3.13
N GLN A 185 -0.57 25.16 -1.89
CA GLN A 185 -0.54 26.39 -1.11
C GLN A 185 0.87 26.98 -1.13
N PRO A 186 1.08 28.16 -1.73
CA PRO A 186 2.43 28.69 -1.99
C PRO A 186 3.10 29.38 -0.81
N ASP A 187 2.35 29.82 0.20
CA ASP A 187 2.85 30.68 1.27
C ASP A 187 3.57 29.89 2.36
N LEU A 188 4.78 29.43 2.10
CA LEU A 188 5.60 28.69 3.05
C LEU A 188 6.40 29.63 3.97
N ARG A 189 6.48 29.28 5.24
CA ARG A 189 7.31 29.95 6.25
C ARG A 189 8.27 28.94 6.88
N HIS A 190 9.55 29.24 6.78
CA HIS A 190 10.60 28.49 7.46
C HIS A 190 11.13 29.33 8.64
N SER A 191 11.27 28.71 9.79
CA SER A 191 11.85 29.34 10.98
C SER A 191 12.77 28.39 11.73
N ILE A 192 13.74 28.98 12.43
CA ILE A 192 14.61 28.27 13.37
C ILE A 192 13.93 28.33 14.74
N GLY A 193 13.94 27.22 15.48
CA GLY A 193 13.45 27.16 16.84
C GLY A 193 14.40 27.84 17.84
N PRO A 194 13.99 27.98 19.11
CA PRO A 194 14.77 28.66 20.14
C PRO A 194 16.04 27.89 20.56
N GLU A 195 16.11 26.60 20.29
CA GLU A 195 17.31 25.78 20.57
C GLU A 195 18.05 25.45 19.28
N HIS A 196 19.36 25.20 19.37
CA HIS A 196 20.14 24.72 18.22
C HIS A 196 19.59 23.41 17.65
N GLY A 197 19.60 23.30 16.31
CA GLY A 197 19.10 22.12 15.61
C GLY A 197 17.59 22.01 15.55
N GLN A 198 16.84 23.04 15.88
CA GLN A 198 15.39 23.10 15.75
C GLN A 198 14.96 23.88 14.50
N PHE A 199 14.12 23.25 13.67
CA PHE A 199 13.55 23.85 12.46
C PHE A 199 12.06 23.66 12.42
N LYS A 200 11.34 24.65 11.86
CA LYS A 200 9.91 24.63 11.67
C LYS A 200 9.55 25.05 10.24
N LEU A 201 8.61 24.32 9.64
CA LEU A 201 8.02 24.64 8.34
C LEU A 201 6.51 24.75 8.50
N GLU A 202 5.95 25.88 8.10
CA GLU A 202 4.54 26.19 8.17
C GLU A 202 4.02 26.62 6.80
N ASN A 203 2.81 26.20 6.47
CA ASN A 203 2.02 26.77 5.40
C ASN A 203 0.81 27.47 6.03
N PRO A 204 0.66 28.81 5.93
CA PRO A 204 -0.44 29.54 6.58
C PRO A 204 -1.84 29.10 6.16
N ASN A 205 -1.94 28.39 5.04
CA ASN A 205 -3.20 27.89 4.48
C ASN A 205 -3.50 26.44 4.85
N LEU A 206 -2.60 25.80 5.62
CA LEU A 206 -2.76 24.45 6.14
C LEU A 206 -2.54 24.43 7.64
N PRO A 207 -3.33 23.70 8.41
CA PRO A 207 -3.17 23.65 9.86
C PRO A 207 -1.98 22.80 10.31
N ALA A 208 -1.44 21.94 9.42
CA ALA A 208 -0.30 21.10 9.74
C ALA A 208 1.03 21.85 9.70
N VAL A 209 1.91 21.51 10.62
CA VAL A 209 3.23 22.09 10.80
C VAL A 209 4.25 20.95 10.83
N LEU A 210 5.33 21.07 10.05
CA LEU A 210 6.50 20.20 10.21
C LEU A 210 7.45 20.84 11.23
N THR A 211 7.74 20.12 12.31
CA THR A 211 8.82 20.45 13.24
C THR A 211 9.90 19.40 13.17
N ALA A 212 11.15 19.83 13.30
CA ALA A 212 12.30 18.94 13.31
C ALA A 212 13.30 19.38 14.39
N LYS A 213 13.86 18.41 15.11
CA LYS A 213 14.88 18.63 16.14
C LYS A 213 16.02 17.64 15.94
N LEU A 214 17.26 18.18 15.89
CA LEU A 214 18.49 17.40 15.87
C LEU A 214 19.00 17.17 17.30
N LEU A 215 19.27 15.92 17.65
CA LEU A 215 19.86 15.50 18.93
C LEU A 215 21.24 14.89 18.67
N GLY A 216 22.23 15.23 19.51
CA GLY A 216 23.60 14.73 19.39
C GLY A 216 24.62 15.67 19.98
N GLU A 217 25.91 15.31 19.87
CA GLU A 217 27.06 16.19 20.17
C GLU A 217 27.62 16.66 18.82
N PHE A 218 27.50 17.95 18.55
CA PHE A 218 27.94 18.56 17.29
C PHE A 218 28.36 20.03 17.52
N GLU A 219 29.23 20.52 16.65
CA GLU A 219 29.58 21.93 16.57
C GLU A 219 28.86 22.55 15.37
N GLU A 220 28.14 23.65 15.57
CA GLU A 220 27.55 24.41 14.49
C GLU A 220 28.64 25.19 13.75
N TYR A 221 28.78 24.86 12.45
CA TYR A 221 29.85 25.46 11.65
C TYR A 221 29.39 26.70 10.89
N SER A 222 28.19 26.66 10.30
CA SER A 222 27.65 27.79 9.54
C SER A 222 26.15 27.65 9.33
N PRO A 223 25.32 28.58 9.81
CA PRO A 223 23.96 28.71 9.32
C PRO A 223 23.99 29.20 7.87
N THR A 224 23.59 28.33 6.93
CA THR A 224 23.58 28.68 5.50
C THR A 224 22.31 29.40 5.09
N SER A 225 21.20 29.17 5.82
CA SER A 225 19.90 29.82 5.64
C SER A 225 18.99 29.57 6.84
N SER A 226 17.81 30.19 6.87
CA SER A 226 16.80 29.99 7.93
C SER A 226 16.25 28.54 8.00
N ASN A 227 16.62 27.67 7.09
CA ASN A 227 16.09 26.30 7.00
C ASN A 227 17.18 25.26 6.69
N CYS A 228 18.45 25.64 6.81
CA CYS A 228 19.60 24.76 6.57
C CYS A 228 20.80 25.16 7.41
N THR A 229 21.41 24.21 8.11
CA THR A 229 22.63 24.40 8.90
C THR A 229 23.62 23.27 8.64
N ILE A 230 24.89 23.61 8.57
CA ILE A 230 26.00 22.65 8.49
C ILE A 230 26.58 22.45 9.88
N TYR A 231 26.76 21.19 10.25
CA TYR A 231 27.37 20.77 11.51
C TYR A 231 28.66 20.01 11.24
N LYS A 232 29.61 20.11 12.16
CA LYS A 232 30.82 19.28 12.16
C LYS A 232 30.83 18.32 13.32
N LEU A 233 31.32 17.13 13.08
CA LEU A 233 31.63 16.12 14.08
C LEU A 233 33.11 15.80 14.02
N THR A 234 33.76 15.79 15.18
CA THR A 234 35.13 15.34 15.36
C THR A 234 35.11 14.02 16.13
N ILE A 235 35.59 12.95 15.51
CA ILE A 235 35.48 11.58 16.07
C ILE A 235 36.91 11.03 16.31
N PRO A 236 37.31 10.82 17.57
CA PRO A 236 38.60 10.24 17.92
C PRO A 236 38.74 8.77 17.44
N PRO A 237 39.99 8.28 17.33
CA PRO A 237 40.26 6.88 17.01
C PRO A 237 39.55 5.90 17.94
N GLY A 238 38.90 4.89 17.37
CA GLY A 238 38.18 3.85 18.09
C GLY A 238 36.86 4.31 18.72
N GLU A 239 36.42 5.54 18.50
CA GLU A 239 35.15 6.08 19.02
C GLU A 239 34.04 6.09 17.99
N GLY A 240 32.80 6.18 18.47
CA GLY A 240 31.61 6.37 17.68
C GLY A 240 30.69 7.44 18.24
N THR A 241 29.84 8.00 17.40
CA THR A 241 28.83 8.98 17.77
C THR A 241 27.51 8.73 17.06
N ALA A 242 26.42 9.25 17.62
CA ALA A 242 25.07 9.16 17.07
C ALA A 242 24.47 10.56 16.93
N LEU A 243 23.85 10.81 15.79
CA LEU A 243 22.92 11.92 15.60
C LEU A 243 21.53 11.36 15.33
N VAL A 244 20.52 11.98 15.94
CA VAL A 244 19.12 11.61 15.75
C VAL A 244 18.32 12.87 15.39
N ALA A 245 17.77 12.90 14.21
CA ALA A 245 16.77 13.89 13.84
C ALA A 245 15.39 13.34 14.12
N VAL A 246 14.56 14.12 14.80
CA VAL A 246 13.19 13.78 15.19
C VAL A 246 12.24 14.73 14.49
N TYR A 247 11.27 14.19 13.76
CA TYR A 247 10.30 14.96 13.00
C TYR A 247 8.89 14.69 13.49
N GLN A 248 8.07 15.74 13.50
CA GLN A 248 6.60 15.64 13.64
C GLN A 248 5.94 16.47 12.55
N LEU A 249 4.92 15.94 11.94
CA LEU A 249 4.05 16.63 11.00
C LEU A 249 2.62 16.52 11.51
N TRP A 250 2.15 17.54 12.22
CA TRP A 250 0.87 17.52 12.91
C TRP A 250 0.30 18.92 13.08
N GLU A 251 -0.98 19.01 13.49
CA GLU A 251 -1.62 20.28 13.85
C GLU A 251 -0.94 20.91 15.07
N ASN A 252 -0.55 22.19 14.97
CA ASN A 252 -0.05 22.97 16.09
C ASN A 252 1.07 22.30 16.91
N CYS A 253 1.97 21.56 16.25
CA CYS A 253 3.04 20.88 16.98
C CYS A 253 4.08 21.86 17.56
N ASP A 254 4.42 21.61 18.83
CA ASP A 254 5.68 22.08 19.43
C ASP A 254 6.83 21.18 18.99
N PHE A 255 8.06 21.62 19.24
CA PHE A 255 9.22 20.78 19.00
C PHE A 255 9.19 19.51 19.87
N PRO A 256 9.44 18.33 19.28
CA PRO A 256 9.32 17.07 19.99
C PRO A 256 10.26 17.00 21.19
N LYS A 257 9.71 16.66 22.34
CA LYS A 257 10.45 16.39 23.58
C LYS A 257 10.67 14.88 23.67
N VAL A 258 11.83 14.43 23.19
CA VAL A 258 12.17 13.01 23.15
C VAL A 258 13.46 12.78 23.93
N GLU A 259 13.40 11.87 24.89
CA GLU A 259 14.56 11.44 25.65
C GLU A 259 15.25 10.26 24.97
N PRO A 260 16.58 10.08 25.14
CA PRO A 260 17.33 9.00 24.50
C PRO A 260 16.77 7.60 24.77
N GLU A 261 16.24 7.35 25.95
CA GLU A 261 15.63 6.07 26.33
C GLU A 261 14.36 5.77 25.54
N ALA A 262 13.57 6.80 25.22
CA ALA A 262 12.38 6.66 24.39
C ALA A 262 12.74 6.31 22.94
N ILE A 263 13.83 6.83 22.40
CA ILE A 263 14.34 6.48 21.05
C ILE A 263 14.72 5.02 20.99
N ILE A 264 15.48 4.53 22.00
CA ILE A 264 15.90 3.13 22.06
C ILE A 264 14.69 2.21 22.17
N LYS A 265 13.75 2.52 23.06
CA LYS A 265 12.51 1.75 23.22
C LYS A 265 11.71 1.69 21.93
N ALA A 266 11.52 2.83 21.25
CA ALA A 266 10.81 2.90 19.97
C ALA A 266 11.48 2.04 18.88
N LEU A 267 12.83 2.05 18.83
CA LEU A 267 13.59 1.20 17.91
C LEU A 267 13.40 -0.30 18.22
N GLU A 268 13.49 -0.68 19.51
CA GLU A 268 13.27 -2.06 19.94
C GLU A 268 11.86 -2.57 19.61
N GLU A 269 10.84 -1.71 19.80
CA GLU A 269 9.45 -2.02 19.49
C GLU A 269 9.23 -2.18 17.98
N LYS A 270 9.73 -1.25 17.16
CA LYS A 270 9.60 -1.32 15.70
C LYS A 270 10.30 -2.56 15.14
N THR A 271 11.49 -2.93 15.65
CA THR A 271 12.20 -4.14 15.20
C THR A 271 11.52 -5.46 15.61
N LYS A 272 10.40 -5.41 16.33
CA LYS A 272 9.55 -6.56 16.71
C LYS A 272 8.18 -6.52 16.03
N SER A 273 8.03 -5.76 14.92
CA SER A 273 6.74 -5.66 14.23
C SER A 273 6.28 -6.99 13.60
N PHE A 274 7.22 -7.91 13.32
CA PHE A 274 6.92 -9.20 12.68
C PHE A 274 7.53 -10.38 13.44
N PRO A 275 6.95 -11.60 13.33
CA PRO A 275 7.52 -12.82 13.87
C PRO A 275 8.95 -13.06 13.38
N CYS A 276 9.84 -13.52 14.28
CA CYS A 276 11.24 -13.78 13.92
C CYS A 276 11.39 -14.80 12.79
N SER A 277 10.55 -15.82 12.75
CA SER A 277 10.55 -16.85 11.71
C SER A 277 10.29 -16.26 10.31
N LEU A 278 9.32 -15.34 10.18
CA LEU A 278 9.06 -14.67 8.92
C LEU A 278 10.24 -13.77 8.50
N VAL A 279 10.82 -13.02 9.43
CA VAL A 279 11.99 -12.16 9.16
C VAL A 279 13.21 -12.99 8.76
N GLU A 280 13.42 -14.14 9.39
CA GLU A 280 14.50 -15.08 9.05
C GLU A 280 14.29 -15.72 7.67
N ALA A 281 13.06 -16.15 7.38
CA ALA A 281 12.70 -16.70 6.06
C ALA A 281 12.86 -15.66 4.96
N ALA A 282 12.41 -14.43 5.16
CA ALA A 282 12.54 -13.32 4.22
C ALA A 282 14.01 -12.97 3.90
N ALA A 283 14.92 -13.17 4.85
CA ALA A 283 16.35 -12.99 4.59
C ALA A 283 16.97 -14.11 3.72
N GLN A 284 16.26 -15.22 3.50
CA GLN A 284 16.76 -16.42 2.81
C GLN A 284 16.08 -16.66 1.46
N ASN A 285 14.81 -16.27 1.31
CA ASN A 285 14.08 -16.50 0.06
C ASN A 285 13.22 -15.30 -0.35
N LYS A 286 13.07 -15.13 -1.65
CA LYS A 286 12.41 -13.96 -2.24
C LYS A 286 10.89 -13.98 -2.05
N THR A 287 10.27 -15.13 -1.91
CA THR A 287 8.83 -15.26 -1.68
C THR A 287 8.44 -14.68 -0.31
N ASP A 288 9.11 -15.13 0.76
CA ASP A 288 8.88 -14.61 2.11
C ASP A 288 9.31 -13.14 2.24
N TYR A 289 10.34 -12.72 1.50
CA TYR A 289 10.72 -11.32 1.38
C TYR A 289 9.56 -10.47 0.85
N ILE A 290 8.92 -10.87 -0.25
CA ILE A 290 7.79 -10.13 -0.83
C ILE A 290 6.58 -10.15 0.13
N ILE A 291 6.29 -11.29 0.77
CA ILE A 291 5.25 -11.36 1.80
C ILE A 291 5.51 -10.33 2.91
N LEU A 292 6.70 -10.37 3.52
CA LEU A 292 7.07 -9.47 4.61
C LEU A 292 6.99 -7.99 4.20
N ARG A 293 7.53 -7.65 3.02
CA ARG A 293 7.58 -6.26 2.57
C ARG A 293 6.21 -5.69 2.23
N ASN A 294 5.31 -6.48 1.63
CA ASN A 294 3.95 -6.02 1.36
C ASN A 294 3.09 -5.94 2.63
N LEU A 295 3.30 -6.82 3.62
CA LEU A 295 2.69 -6.67 4.94
C LEU A 295 3.14 -5.38 5.62
N ASP A 296 4.45 -5.13 5.66
CA ASP A 296 4.97 -3.89 6.25
C ASP A 296 4.49 -2.65 5.50
N TYR A 297 4.45 -2.67 4.18
CA TYR A 297 3.96 -1.55 3.38
C TYR A 297 2.48 -1.24 3.67
N ILE A 298 1.62 -2.25 3.77
CA ILE A 298 0.21 -2.07 4.12
C ILE A 298 0.08 -1.49 5.54
N LEU A 299 0.77 -2.05 6.53
CA LEU A 299 0.65 -1.61 7.93
C LEU A 299 1.32 -0.26 8.18
N SER A 300 2.53 -0.07 7.65
CA SER A 300 3.36 1.12 7.95
C SER A 300 3.08 2.32 7.04
N CYS A 301 2.51 2.11 5.83
CA CYS A 301 2.37 3.17 4.84
C CYS A 301 0.94 3.36 4.32
N CYS A 302 0.09 2.33 4.33
CA CYS A 302 -1.25 2.40 3.75
C CYS A 302 -2.38 2.39 4.78
N SER A 303 -2.18 1.83 5.98
CA SER A 303 -3.22 1.75 7.02
C SER A 303 -3.21 3.00 7.90
N THR A 304 -3.96 4.01 7.48
CA THR A 304 -3.96 5.33 8.10
C THR A 304 -5.04 5.44 9.16
N THR A 305 -4.66 5.79 10.40
CA THR A 305 -5.63 6.12 11.44
C THR A 305 -6.35 7.42 11.08
N ALA A 306 -7.65 7.33 10.87
CA ALA A 306 -8.54 8.42 10.52
C ALA A 306 -9.58 8.61 11.66
N ASP A 307 -9.29 9.50 12.58
CA ASP A 307 -9.99 9.69 13.87
C ASP A 307 -9.99 8.38 14.71
N ASP A 308 -11.14 7.75 14.86
CA ASP A 308 -11.38 6.48 15.58
C ASP A 308 -11.46 5.26 14.65
N THR A 309 -11.13 5.44 13.37
CA THR A 309 -11.22 4.43 12.31
C THR A 309 -9.90 4.29 11.56
N VAL A 310 -9.82 3.36 10.63
CA VAL A 310 -8.63 3.16 9.79
C VAL A 310 -9.01 3.22 8.32
N CYS A 311 -8.46 4.19 7.59
CA CYS A 311 -8.53 4.20 6.13
C CYS A 311 -7.38 3.37 5.56
N VAL A 312 -7.68 2.43 4.67
CA VAL A 312 -6.66 1.67 3.94
C VAL A 312 -6.49 2.27 2.54
N LEU A 313 -5.32 2.83 2.29
CA LEU A 313 -4.97 3.53 1.04
C LEU A 313 -4.40 2.56 0.01
N THR A 314 -4.61 2.87 -1.26
CA THR A 314 -3.99 2.15 -2.38
C THR A 314 -2.47 2.34 -2.41
N ASP A 315 -1.99 3.56 -2.20
CA ASP A 315 -0.60 3.90 -1.92
C ASP A 315 -0.52 5.24 -1.15
N HIS A 316 0.63 5.53 -0.55
CA HIS A 316 0.83 6.76 0.23
C HIS A 316 1.43 7.91 -0.59
N GLN A 317 1.89 7.66 -1.81
CA GLN A 317 2.73 8.59 -2.56
C GLN A 317 2.08 9.14 -3.83
N LEU A 318 1.57 8.26 -4.70
CA LEU A 318 1.01 8.64 -6.00
C LEU A 318 -0.49 8.85 -5.96
N LEU A 319 -1.20 7.97 -5.25
CA LEU A 319 -2.65 7.97 -5.10
C LEU A 319 -3.02 7.67 -3.63
N PRO A 320 -2.87 8.63 -2.71
CA PRO A 320 -3.27 8.45 -1.32
C PRO A 320 -4.80 8.48 -1.19
N LEU A 321 -5.43 7.53 -1.84
CA LEU A 321 -6.87 7.34 -1.96
C LEU A 321 -7.23 5.91 -1.55
N SER A 322 -8.50 5.68 -1.22
CA SER A 322 -9.05 4.37 -0.94
C SER A 322 -10.03 3.95 -2.02
N TRP A 323 -9.86 2.75 -2.55
CA TRP A 323 -10.84 1.98 -3.32
C TRP A 323 -11.26 0.78 -2.49
N ASN A 324 -12.57 0.54 -2.33
CA ASN A 324 -13.08 -0.60 -1.55
C ASN A 324 -12.59 -1.96 -2.09
N ARG A 325 -12.36 -2.04 -3.40
CA ARG A 325 -11.76 -3.19 -4.06
C ARG A 325 -10.33 -3.44 -3.60
N ASP A 326 -9.47 -2.42 -3.69
CA ASP A 326 -8.05 -2.53 -3.37
C ASP A 326 -7.86 -2.85 -1.88
N SER A 327 -8.57 -2.14 -1.02
CA SER A 327 -8.52 -2.31 0.44
C SER A 327 -9.01 -3.69 0.88
N TYR A 328 -10.02 -4.28 0.21
CA TYR A 328 -10.46 -5.64 0.47
C TYR A 328 -9.31 -6.66 0.32
N TYR A 329 -8.51 -6.58 -0.75
CA TYR A 329 -7.38 -7.50 -0.92
C TYR A 329 -6.27 -7.25 0.08
N GLN A 330 -6.02 -6.00 0.47
CA GLN A 330 -5.06 -5.66 1.52
C GLN A 330 -5.48 -6.28 2.87
N THR A 331 -6.73 -6.08 3.29
CA THR A 331 -7.23 -6.65 4.55
C THR A 331 -7.39 -8.17 4.50
N SER A 332 -7.71 -8.76 3.33
CA SER A 332 -7.72 -10.22 3.14
C SER A 332 -6.32 -10.82 3.30
N PHE A 333 -5.29 -10.13 2.82
CA PHE A 333 -3.91 -10.54 3.03
C PHE A 333 -3.52 -10.45 4.51
N LEU A 334 -3.90 -9.38 5.22
CA LEU A 334 -3.68 -9.25 6.67
C LEU A 334 -4.39 -10.36 7.45
N ARG A 335 -5.66 -10.70 7.12
CA ARG A 335 -6.39 -11.80 7.75
C ARG A 335 -5.73 -13.16 7.50
N SER A 336 -5.24 -13.40 6.28
CA SER A 336 -4.52 -14.65 5.95
C SER A 336 -3.17 -14.74 6.67
N TYR A 337 -2.47 -13.61 6.80
CA TYR A 337 -1.25 -13.52 7.60
C TYR A 337 -1.56 -13.80 9.08
N TYR A 338 -2.60 -13.20 9.65
CA TYR A 338 -3.05 -13.47 11.02
C TYR A 338 -3.31 -14.96 11.26
N GLN A 339 -4.05 -15.61 10.38
CA GLN A 339 -4.36 -17.04 10.49
C GLN A 339 -3.11 -17.92 10.36
N ARG A 340 -2.18 -17.56 9.47
CA ARG A 340 -0.99 -18.38 9.20
C ARG A 340 0.06 -18.29 10.31
N PHE A 341 0.22 -17.11 10.91
CA PHE A 341 1.27 -16.85 11.90
C PHE A 341 0.73 -16.60 13.32
N TYR A 342 -0.51 -16.99 13.59
CA TYR A 342 -1.20 -16.71 14.87
C TYR A 342 -0.37 -17.13 16.11
N ASP A 343 0.18 -18.35 16.10
CA ASP A 343 0.94 -18.91 17.21
C ASP A 343 2.34 -18.27 17.36
N GLU A 344 2.83 -17.61 16.32
CA GLU A 344 4.15 -16.98 16.29
C GLU A 344 4.10 -15.48 16.60
N MET A 345 2.91 -14.86 16.51
CA MET A 345 2.67 -13.48 16.86
C MET A 345 2.51 -13.27 18.36
N ASP A 346 3.06 -12.16 18.86
CA ASP A 346 2.70 -11.66 20.19
C ASP A 346 1.30 -11.01 20.21
N GLU A 347 0.80 -10.66 21.41
CA GLU A 347 -0.52 -10.08 21.59
C GLU A 347 -0.66 -8.73 20.85
N ARG A 348 0.40 -7.89 20.87
CA ARG A 348 0.40 -6.59 20.20
C ARG A 348 0.24 -6.75 18.68
N GLN A 349 0.99 -7.67 18.07
CA GLN A 349 0.91 -7.94 16.64
C GLN A 349 -0.48 -8.46 16.23
N ARG A 350 -1.07 -9.34 17.04
CA ARG A 350 -2.44 -9.85 16.80
C ARG A 350 -3.48 -8.73 16.90
N THR A 351 -3.38 -7.90 17.93
CA THR A 351 -4.28 -6.78 18.16
C THR A 351 -4.20 -5.76 17.02
N GLU A 352 -3.00 -5.41 16.57
CA GLU A 352 -2.79 -4.47 15.45
C GLU A 352 -3.52 -4.92 14.18
N ILE A 353 -3.41 -6.20 13.80
CA ILE A 353 -4.10 -6.73 12.61
C ILE A 353 -5.62 -6.68 12.77
N GLN A 354 -6.13 -7.05 13.94
CA GLN A 354 -7.56 -7.01 14.22
C GLN A 354 -8.10 -5.58 14.23
N GLU A 355 -7.38 -4.64 14.84
CA GLU A 355 -7.74 -3.21 14.88
C GLU A 355 -7.72 -2.57 13.49
N VAL A 356 -6.73 -2.87 12.65
CA VAL A 356 -6.71 -2.41 11.26
C VAL A 356 -7.92 -2.93 10.49
N SER A 357 -8.23 -4.22 10.59
CA SER A 357 -9.36 -4.82 9.88
C SER A 357 -10.71 -4.28 10.38
N ALA A 358 -10.93 -4.20 11.70
CA ALA A 358 -12.17 -3.66 12.27
C ALA A 358 -12.31 -2.15 12.05
N GLY A 359 -11.20 -1.40 12.22
CA GLY A 359 -11.14 0.04 12.00
C GLY A 359 -11.45 0.41 10.55
N HIS A 360 -10.97 -0.40 9.59
CA HIS A 360 -11.26 -0.19 8.17
C HIS A 360 -12.74 -0.41 7.85
N LEU A 361 -13.35 -1.47 8.37
CA LEU A 361 -14.78 -1.71 8.21
C LEU A 361 -15.63 -0.57 8.80
N ARG A 362 -15.26 -0.03 9.98
CA ARG A 362 -15.92 1.17 10.52
C ARG A 362 -15.72 2.38 9.62
N TRP A 363 -14.53 2.57 9.08
CA TRP A 363 -14.26 3.66 8.13
C TRP A 363 -15.16 3.54 6.89
N LEU A 364 -15.25 2.35 6.28
CA LEU A 364 -16.11 2.10 5.13
C LEU A 364 -17.58 2.42 5.39
N PHE A 365 -18.15 1.87 6.47
CA PHE A 365 -19.59 1.96 6.72
C PHE A 365 -20.04 3.25 7.43
N GLN A 366 -19.12 3.94 8.14
CA GLN A 366 -19.49 5.08 9.01
C GLN A 366 -18.82 6.40 8.61
N LYS A 367 -17.69 6.39 7.87
CA LYS A 367 -16.92 7.60 7.48
C LYS A 367 -16.92 7.84 6.00
N ALA A 368 -16.73 6.81 5.16
CA ALA A 368 -16.72 6.95 3.71
C ALA A 368 -18.09 7.41 3.22
N GLU A 369 -18.13 8.57 2.55
CA GLU A 369 -19.36 9.17 2.03
C GLU A 369 -20.04 8.24 1.02
N ARG A 370 -21.37 8.09 1.13
CA ARG A 370 -22.21 7.38 0.16
C ARG A 370 -23.62 7.95 0.14
N ASP A 371 -24.27 7.98 -1.05
CA ASP A 371 -25.66 8.42 -1.20
C ASP A 371 -26.31 7.79 -2.46
N PRO A 372 -27.04 6.67 -2.39
CA PRO A 372 -26.96 5.63 -1.36
C PRO A 372 -25.73 4.73 -1.50
N PHE A 373 -24.98 4.87 -2.62
CA PHE A 373 -23.85 4.04 -3.03
C PHE A 373 -22.52 4.76 -2.83
N TRP A 374 -21.48 3.99 -2.54
CA TRP A 374 -20.12 4.53 -2.60
C TRP A 374 -19.75 4.90 -4.03
N GLY A 375 -19.05 6.01 -4.18
CA GLY A 375 -18.35 6.31 -5.42
C GLY A 375 -17.15 5.38 -5.64
N ARG A 376 -16.49 5.55 -6.78
CA ARG A 376 -15.33 4.74 -7.17
C ARG A 376 -14.18 4.81 -6.17
N SER A 377 -13.87 6.01 -5.65
CA SER A 377 -12.76 6.22 -4.73
C SER A 377 -13.02 7.34 -3.72
N HIS A 378 -12.29 7.31 -2.60
CA HIS A 378 -12.42 8.23 -1.49
C HIS A 378 -11.08 8.78 -1.04
N LEU A 379 -11.09 10.02 -0.55
CA LEU A 379 -9.98 10.59 0.23
C LEU A 379 -9.88 9.89 1.59
N ALA A 380 -8.73 9.93 2.22
CA ALA A 380 -8.51 9.32 3.53
C ALA A 380 -9.50 9.80 4.62
N ASN A 381 -10.02 11.02 4.50
CA ASN A 381 -11.04 11.56 5.41
C ASN A 381 -12.50 11.16 5.07
N GLY A 382 -12.67 10.21 4.18
CA GLY A 382 -13.97 9.66 3.79
C GLY A 382 -14.72 10.43 2.69
N LYS A 383 -14.26 11.61 2.29
CA LYS A 383 -14.92 12.36 1.21
C LYS A 383 -14.80 11.64 -0.12
N THR A 384 -15.92 11.53 -0.83
CA THR A 384 -15.92 10.95 -2.17
C THR A 384 -15.04 11.77 -3.12
N LYS A 385 -14.09 11.10 -3.77
CA LYS A 385 -13.21 11.69 -4.77
C LYS A 385 -13.80 11.57 -6.16
N ASP A 386 -14.34 10.42 -6.49
CA ASP A 386 -15.00 10.11 -7.75
C ASP A 386 -16.35 9.44 -7.50
N HIS A 387 -17.42 10.00 -8.07
CA HIS A 387 -18.80 9.56 -7.82
C HIS A 387 -19.27 8.46 -8.78
N THR A 388 -18.44 7.99 -9.71
CA THR A 388 -18.82 6.94 -10.66
C THR A 388 -19.22 5.65 -9.94
N PHE A 389 -20.36 5.10 -10.33
CA PHE A 389 -20.87 3.87 -9.73
C PHE A 389 -20.14 2.64 -10.29
N GLN A 390 -19.52 1.87 -9.39
CA GLN A 390 -18.97 0.55 -9.68
C GLN A 390 -19.61 -0.48 -8.75
N LEU A 391 -20.13 -1.57 -9.30
CA LEU A 391 -20.81 -2.60 -8.51
C LEU A 391 -19.88 -3.33 -7.54
N ASP A 392 -18.65 -3.57 -7.96
CA ASP A 392 -17.63 -4.23 -7.12
C ASP A 392 -17.30 -3.42 -5.86
N GLN A 393 -17.25 -2.09 -5.95
CA GLN A 393 -17.06 -1.21 -4.80
C GLN A 393 -18.18 -1.34 -3.75
N GLN A 394 -19.38 -1.73 -4.18
CA GLN A 394 -20.52 -1.97 -3.26
C GLN A 394 -20.46 -3.36 -2.62
N CYS A 395 -19.90 -4.34 -3.33
CA CYS A 395 -19.88 -5.74 -2.92
C CYS A 395 -18.77 -6.06 -1.91
N TYR A 396 -17.57 -5.55 -2.15
CA TYR A 396 -16.39 -5.89 -1.33
C TYR A 396 -16.54 -5.58 0.16
N PRO A 397 -17.09 -4.42 0.62
CA PRO A 397 -17.24 -4.14 2.05
C PRO A 397 -18.10 -5.16 2.81
N ILE A 398 -19.14 -5.70 2.17
CA ILE A 398 -20.01 -6.72 2.77
C ILE A 398 -19.30 -8.07 2.89
N ILE A 399 -18.58 -8.45 1.83
CA ILE A 399 -17.77 -9.67 1.83
C ILE A 399 -16.68 -9.57 2.90
N GLU A 400 -16.03 -8.41 3.01
CA GLU A 400 -15.00 -8.13 3.99
C GLU A 400 -15.51 -8.23 5.43
N LEU A 401 -16.70 -7.68 5.73
CA LEU A 401 -17.32 -7.77 7.06
C LEU A 401 -17.57 -9.23 7.46
N ALA A 402 -18.07 -10.04 6.54
CA ALA A 402 -18.30 -11.47 6.79
C ALA A 402 -16.99 -12.24 7.01
N GLU A 403 -15.96 -11.97 6.20
CA GLU A 403 -14.65 -12.62 6.34
C GLU A 403 -13.88 -12.15 7.58
N HIS A 404 -14.10 -10.91 8.03
CA HIS A 404 -13.62 -10.41 9.32
C HIS A 404 -14.20 -11.25 10.45
N TRP A 405 -15.53 -11.43 10.48
CA TRP A 405 -16.18 -12.28 11.48
C TRP A 405 -15.68 -13.74 11.41
N GLU A 406 -15.56 -14.32 10.23
CA GLU A 406 -15.05 -15.69 10.04
C GLU A 406 -13.61 -15.85 10.57
N THR A 407 -12.83 -14.76 10.60
CA THR A 407 -11.44 -14.76 11.08
C THR A 407 -11.32 -14.52 12.58
N PHE A 408 -12.05 -13.52 13.11
CA PHE A 408 -11.85 -13.00 14.46
C PHE A 408 -13.01 -13.33 15.41
N ASN A 409 -14.14 -13.86 14.92
CA ASN A 409 -15.38 -14.08 15.65
C ASN A 409 -15.93 -12.78 16.33
N ASP A 410 -15.72 -11.63 15.69
CA ASP A 410 -16.17 -10.34 16.22
C ASP A 410 -17.66 -10.09 15.91
N GLU A 411 -18.55 -10.73 16.71
CA GLU A 411 -19.98 -10.56 16.60
C GLU A 411 -20.42 -9.12 16.88
N ASN A 412 -19.71 -8.39 17.75
CA ASN A 412 -20.07 -7.01 18.09
C ASN A 412 -19.94 -6.10 16.88
N LEU A 413 -18.87 -6.24 16.08
CA LEU A 413 -18.72 -5.47 14.86
C LEU A 413 -19.80 -5.81 13.83
N VAL A 414 -20.17 -7.10 13.71
CA VAL A 414 -21.27 -7.50 12.83
C VAL A 414 -22.58 -6.86 13.25
N VAL A 415 -22.93 -6.92 14.54
CA VAL A 415 -24.16 -6.28 15.08
C VAL A 415 -24.14 -4.77 14.84
N GLU A 416 -22.98 -4.13 15.00
CA GLU A 416 -22.79 -2.69 14.79
C GLU A 416 -23.04 -2.30 13.31
N LEU A 417 -22.48 -3.03 12.35
CA LEU A 417 -22.45 -2.64 10.93
C LEU A 417 -23.52 -3.31 10.06
N TYR A 418 -24.16 -4.37 10.53
CA TYR A 418 -25.18 -5.09 9.77
C TYR A 418 -26.33 -4.21 9.25
N PRO A 419 -26.89 -3.26 10.01
CA PRO A 419 -27.97 -2.40 9.53
C PRO A 419 -27.59 -1.60 8.28
N GLU A 420 -26.34 -1.13 8.22
CA GLU A 420 -25.81 -0.38 7.07
C GLU A 420 -25.57 -1.28 5.86
N ALA A 421 -25.06 -2.48 6.08
CA ALA A 421 -24.89 -3.51 5.04
C ALA A 421 -26.24 -3.95 4.48
N GLU A 422 -27.24 -4.19 5.34
CA GLU A 422 -28.60 -4.55 4.94
C GLU A 422 -29.29 -3.44 4.13
N ASN A 423 -29.13 -2.18 4.55
CA ASN A 423 -29.66 -1.04 3.82
C ASN A 423 -29.05 -0.96 2.40
N LEU A 424 -27.73 -1.08 2.30
CA LEU A 424 -27.04 -1.08 1.00
C LEU A 424 -27.55 -2.17 0.06
N VAL A 425 -27.67 -3.41 0.56
CA VAL A 425 -28.20 -4.51 -0.27
C VAL A 425 -29.65 -4.25 -0.70
N ASN A 426 -30.47 -3.66 0.16
CA ASN A 426 -31.84 -3.29 -0.21
C ASN A 426 -31.89 -2.22 -1.31
N GLU A 427 -30.97 -1.24 -1.29
CA GLU A 427 -30.84 -0.25 -2.36
C GLU A 427 -30.35 -0.90 -3.67
N LEU A 428 -29.36 -1.79 -3.61
CA LEU A 428 -28.88 -2.53 -4.78
C LEU A 428 -30.00 -3.38 -5.41
N LEU A 429 -30.81 -4.07 -4.61
CA LEU A 429 -31.93 -4.87 -5.11
C LEU A 429 -32.96 -4.08 -5.92
N LYS A 430 -33.10 -2.75 -5.68
CA LYS A 430 -33.96 -1.87 -6.49
C LYS A 430 -33.44 -1.67 -7.92
N LEU A 431 -32.12 -1.83 -8.13
CA LEU A 431 -31.48 -1.73 -9.44
C LEU A 431 -31.48 -3.06 -10.19
N ALA A 432 -31.84 -4.17 -9.52
CA ALA A 432 -31.74 -5.49 -10.10
C ALA A 432 -32.73 -5.69 -11.25
N HIS A 433 -32.26 -6.33 -12.31
CA HIS A 433 -33.12 -6.76 -13.42
C HIS A 433 -34.16 -7.76 -12.92
N PRO A 434 -35.47 -7.57 -13.19
CA PRO A 434 -36.55 -8.31 -12.52
C PRO A 434 -36.56 -9.80 -12.76
N GLU A 435 -36.01 -10.27 -13.89
CA GLU A 435 -36.02 -11.70 -14.27
C GLU A 435 -34.68 -12.39 -13.97
N THR A 436 -33.56 -11.67 -14.02
CA THR A 436 -32.22 -12.26 -13.91
C THR A 436 -31.52 -11.95 -12.61
N TRP A 437 -31.97 -10.91 -11.87
CA TRP A 437 -31.31 -10.33 -10.69
C TRP A 437 -29.93 -9.74 -10.99
N PHE A 438 -29.58 -9.53 -12.26
CA PHE A 438 -28.34 -8.85 -12.63
C PHE A 438 -28.38 -7.38 -12.21
N LEU A 439 -27.24 -6.89 -11.72
CA LEU A 439 -27.04 -5.49 -11.40
C LEU A 439 -26.18 -4.81 -12.48
N PRO A 440 -26.60 -3.64 -12.97
CA PRO A 440 -25.77 -2.86 -13.89
C PRO A 440 -24.57 -2.28 -13.16
N THR A 441 -23.52 -1.94 -13.90
CA THR A 441 -22.38 -1.13 -13.44
C THR A 441 -21.99 -0.14 -14.53
N GLU A 442 -21.56 1.06 -14.15
CA GLU A 442 -21.13 2.10 -15.10
C GLU A 442 -19.71 1.83 -15.61
N GLU A 443 -18.86 1.31 -14.73
CA GLU A 443 -17.47 1.00 -15.05
C GLU A 443 -17.09 -0.42 -14.59
N THR A 444 -16.01 -0.92 -15.14
CA THR A 444 -15.35 -2.18 -14.77
C THR A 444 -14.50 -2.00 -13.51
N PRO A 445 -14.00 -3.09 -12.88
CA PRO A 445 -12.96 -3.00 -11.85
C PRO A 445 -11.65 -2.34 -12.30
N ALA A 446 -11.43 -2.17 -13.60
CA ALA A 446 -10.30 -1.45 -14.17
C ALA A 446 -10.55 0.07 -14.33
N ASP A 447 -11.65 0.61 -13.80
CA ASP A 447 -12.06 2.01 -13.92
C ASP A 447 -12.36 2.44 -15.37
N ASP A 448 -12.75 1.50 -16.23
CA ASP A 448 -13.11 1.74 -17.63
C ASP A 448 -14.63 1.67 -17.84
N ALA A 449 -15.17 2.63 -18.59
CA ALA A 449 -16.59 2.67 -18.91
C ALA A 449 -17.06 1.42 -19.67
N LEU A 450 -18.22 0.88 -19.27
CA LEU A 450 -18.82 -0.28 -19.91
C LEU A 450 -19.79 0.09 -21.03
N GLU A 451 -19.64 -0.56 -22.18
CA GLU A 451 -20.60 -0.49 -23.28
C GLU A 451 -21.87 -1.31 -23.01
N LEU A 452 -21.73 -2.46 -22.33
CA LEU A 452 -22.83 -3.38 -22.01
C LEU A 452 -23.01 -3.44 -20.49
N PRO A 453 -24.22 -3.29 -19.93
CA PRO A 453 -24.42 -2.94 -18.52
C PRO A 453 -24.08 -4.05 -17.53
N TYR A 454 -24.05 -5.32 -17.93
CA TYR A 454 -23.90 -6.44 -17.01
C TYR A 454 -22.53 -7.10 -17.17
N HIS A 455 -21.66 -6.86 -16.22
CA HIS A 455 -20.27 -7.31 -16.21
C HIS A 455 -20.10 -8.62 -15.43
N PHE A 456 -19.43 -9.62 -16.00
CA PHE A 456 -19.37 -10.98 -15.46
C PHE A 456 -18.77 -11.06 -14.04
N SER A 457 -17.56 -10.55 -13.84
CA SER A 457 -16.91 -10.64 -12.53
C SER A 457 -17.66 -9.87 -11.44
N SER A 458 -18.35 -8.77 -11.81
CA SER A 458 -19.21 -8.03 -10.90
C SER A 458 -20.49 -8.81 -10.54
N GLN A 459 -21.07 -9.64 -11.44
CA GLN A 459 -22.18 -10.51 -11.08
C GLN A 459 -21.75 -11.66 -10.15
N LEU A 460 -20.52 -12.16 -10.30
CA LEU A 460 -19.97 -13.15 -9.35
C LEU A 460 -19.82 -12.55 -7.95
N LEU A 461 -19.31 -11.31 -7.87
CA LEU A 461 -19.23 -10.58 -6.59
C LEU A 461 -20.61 -10.35 -5.99
N TRP A 462 -21.60 -9.97 -6.80
CA TRP A 462 -22.97 -9.79 -6.33
C TRP A 462 -23.55 -11.11 -5.77
N LEU A 463 -23.34 -12.22 -6.46
CA LEU A 463 -23.74 -13.55 -5.97
C LEU A 463 -23.06 -13.88 -4.62
N ARG A 464 -21.76 -13.61 -4.51
CA ARG A 464 -21.00 -13.81 -3.28
C ARG A 464 -21.46 -12.89 -2.15
N THR A 465 -21.80 -11.63 -2.47
CA THR A 465 -22.34 -10.65 -1.51
C THR A 465 -23.64 -11.15 -0.88
N LEU A 466 -24.57 -11.68 -1.69
CA LEU A 466 -25.82 -12.24 -1.18
C LEU A 466 -25.60 -13.46 -0.28
N GLU A 467 -24.61 -14.29 -0.59
CA GLU A 467 -24.21 -15.42 0.27
C GLU A 467 -23.68 -14.93 1.62
N LYS A 468 -22.80 -13.94 1.61
CA LYS A 468 -22.21 -13.37 2.83
C LYS A 468 -23.24 -12.58 3.65
N MET A 469 -24.21 -11.93 3.00
CA MET A 469 -25.32 -11.30 3.70
C MET A 469 -26.22 -12.29 4.42
N ASP A 470 -26.47 -13.48 3.86
CA ASP A 470 -27.21 -14.54 4.57
C ASP A 470 -26.47 -14.94 5.86
N LEU A 471 -25.14 -15.10 5.81
CA LEU A 471 -24.30 -15.39 6.97
C LEU A 471 -24.35 -14.24 8.01
N LEU A 472 -24.16 -12.99 7.57
CA LEU A 472 -24.22 -11.81 8.44
C LEU A 472 -25.61 -11.61 9.09
N CYS A 473 -26.69 -11.98 8.38
CA CYS A 473 -28.03 -11.93 8.91
C CYS A 473 -28.23 -12.91 10.08
N GLU A 474 -27.70 -14.12 9.96
CA GLU A 474 -27.75 -15.11 11.05
C GLU A 474 -27.01 -14.62 12.28
N VAL A 475 -25.80 -14.08 12.13
CA VAL A 475 -24.95 -13.57 13.20
C VAL A 475 -25.52 -12.28 13.82
N GLY A 476 -25.83 -11.28 12.97
CA GLY A 476 -26.19 -9.94 13.44
C GLY A 476 -27.63 -9.82 13.98
N THR A 477 -28.53 -10.71 13.62
CA THR A 477 -29.97 -10.57 13.97
C THR A 477 -30.63 -11.84 14.50
N ALA A 478 -29.97 -12.99 14.44
CA ALA A 478 -30.54 -14.32 14.70
C ALA A 478 -31.79 -14.64 13.84
N LYS A 479 -31.94 -13.98 12.68
CA LYS A 479 -33.02 -14.23 11.72
C LYS A 479 -32.61 -15.26 10.67
N LYS A 480 -33.59 -15.83 9.97
CA LYS A 480 -33.31 -16.75 8.87
C LYS A 480 -32.78 -16.03 7.63
N PRO A 481 -31.86 -16.66 6.89
CA PRO A 481 -31.39 -16.19 5.58
C PRO A 481 -32.57 -15.92 4.63
N ARG A 482 -32.45 -14.88 3.79
CA ARG A 482 -33.53 -14.46 2.88
C ARG A 482 -33.15 -14.44 1.40
N PHE A 483 -31.87 -14.62 1.07
CA PHE A 483 -31.38 -14.47 -0.30
C PHE A 483 -31.18 -15.79 -1.06
N ALA A 484 -31.47 -16.94 -0.45
CA ALA A 484 -31.24 -18.26 -1.04
C ALA A 484 -31.90 -18.43 -2.42
N ASP A 485 -33.17 -18.00 -2.57
CA ASP A 485 -33.89 -18.10 -3.85
C ASP A 485 -33.33 -17.15 -4.90
N ILE A 486 -32.98 -15.92 -4.50
CA ILE A 486 -32.35 -14.94 -5.41
C ILE A 486 -30.99 -15.45 -5.87
N ARG A 487 -30.19 -16.01 -4.97
CA ARG A 487 -28.87 -16.59 -5.32
C ARG A 487 -28.98 -17.72 -6.32
N LEU A 488 -29.99 -18.61 -6.14
CA LEU A 488 -30.22 -19.72 -7.08
C LEU A 488 -30.60 -19.20 -8.47
N GLN A 489 -31.53 -18.24 -8.55
CA GLN A 489 -31.96 -17.62 -9.80
C GLN A 489 -30.82 -16.84 -10.46
N LEU A 490 -30.09 -16.02 -9.72
CA LEU A 490 -28.93 -15.25 -10.20
C LEU A 490 -27.84 -16.19 -10.76
N LYS A 491 -27.49 -17.24 -10.02
CA LYS A 491 -26.52 -18.24 -10.50
C LYS A 491 -26.99 -18.88 -11.81
N GLY A 492 -28.26 -19.27 -11.90
CA GLY A 492 -28.85 -19.80 -13.13
C GLY A 492 -28.85 -18.81 -14.29
N ALA A 493 -29.15 -17.55 -14.00
CA ALA A 493 -29.12 -16.48 -15.01
C ALA A 493 -27.70 -16.21 -15.54
N ILE A 494 -26.68 -16.24 -14.69
CA ILE A 494 -25.27 -16.09 -15.12
C ILE A 494 -24.94 -17.22 -16.14
N TRP A 495 -25.26 -18.46 -15.82
CA TRP A 495 -25.06 -19.59 -16.75
C TRP A 495 -25.82 -19.44 -18.05
N ASN A 496 -27.06 -18.97 -18.01
CA ASN A 496 -27.93 -18.88 -19.18
C ASN A 496 -27.62 -17.70 -20.10
N HIS A 497 -27.16 -16.61 -19.57
CA HIS A 497 -27.04 -15.35 -20.31
C HIS A 497 -25.59 -14.87 -20.52
N MET A 498 -24.62 -15.34 -19.72
CA MET A 498 -23.23 -14.89 -19.86
C MET A 498 -22.32 -15.93 -20.53
N VAL A 499 -22.80 -17.16 -20.77
CA VAL A 499 -22.07 -18.15 -21.56
C VAL A 499 -22.36 -17.94 -23.04
N ALA A 500 -21.32 -17.79 -23.84
CA ALA A 500 -21.41 -17.60 -25.28
C ALA A 500 -20.26 -18.29 -26.02
N GLU A 501 -20.47 -18.59 -27.29
CA GLU A 501 -19.41 -19.15 -28.13
C GLU A 501 -18.46 -18.06 -28.65
N TYR A 502 -17.17 -18.27 -28.43
CA TYR A 502 -16.10 -17.47 -29.01
C TYR A 502 -15.08 -18.38 -29.70
N LYS A 503 -14.90 -18.21 -31.02
CA LYS A 503 -13.95 -19.02 -31.84
C LYS A 503 -14.09 -20.54 -31.63
N GLY A 504 -15.31 -21.04 -31.57
CA GLY A 504 -15.61 -22.48 -31.43
C GLY A 504 -15.50 -23.04 -30.01
N ARG A 505 -15.32 -22.19 -28.99
CA ARG A 505 -15.31 -22.56 -27.58
C ARG A 505 -16.35 -21.78 -26.80
N LEU A 506 -17.02 -22.45 -25.84
CA LEU A 506 -17.86 -21.73 -24.88
C LEU A 506 -16.99 -21.07 -23.82
N VAL A 507 -17.25 -19.78 -23.58
CA VAL A 507 -16.58 -18.95 -22.56
C VAL A 507 -17.62 -18.12 -21.83
N PHE A 508 -17.27 -17.60 -20.66
CA PHE A 508 -18.02 -16.51 -20.06
C PHE A 508 -17.69 -15.20 -20.79
N ALA A 509 -18.71 -14.54 -21.32
CA ALA A 509 -18.56 -13.21 -21.90
C ALA A 509 -18.23 -12.19 -20.81
N TYR A 510 -17.36 -11.24 -21.11
CA TYR A 510 -16.94 -10.16 -20.20
C TYR A 510 -18.12 -9.30 -19.75
N ALA A 511 -18.97 -8.92 -20.71
CA ALA A 511 -20.19 -8.17 -20.45
C ALA A 511 -21.30 -8.53 -21.44
N VAL A 512 -22.56 -8.33 -21.02
CA VAL A 512 -23.75 -8.63 -21.83
C VAL A 512 -24.82 -7.54 -21.66
N ASP A 513 -25.78 -7.47 -22.60
CA ASP A 513 -26.94 -6.56 -22.53
C ASP A 513 -28.30 -7.28 -22.36
N LEU A 514 -28.31 -8.60 -22.24
CA LEU A 514 -29.50 -9.45 -22.21
C LEU A 514 -30.37 -9.40 -23.49
N LYS A 515 -29.84 -8.79 -24.56
CA LYS A 515 -30.49 -8.64 -25.88
C LYS A 515 -29.71 -9.35 -26.98
N GLY A 516 -28.76 -10.23 -26.61
CA GLY A 516 -27.95 -11.01 -27.53
C GLY A 516 -26.63 -10.38 -27.93
N ARG A 517 -26.20 -9.25 -27.30
CA ARG A 517 -24.85 -8.73 -27.49
C ARG A 517 -23.93 -9.23 -26.39
N TYR A 518 -22.71 -9.61 -26.78
CA TYR A 518 -21.67 -10.11 -25.93
C TYR A 518 -20.36 -9.37 -26.20
N LYS A 519 -19.64 -8.98 -25.15
CA LYS A 519 -18.25 -8.49 -25.23
C LYS A 519 -17.34 -9.62 -24.77
N PHE A 520 -16.34 -9.93 -25.59
CA PHE A 520 -15.29 -10.89 -25.25
C PHE A 520 -14.01 -10.12 -24.96
N TYR A 521 -13.59 -10.18 -23.72
CA TYR A 521 -12.42 -9.52 -23.17
C TYR A 521 -12.14 -10.13 -21.79
N GLN A 522 -10.93 -10.03 -21.28
CA GLN A 522 -10.59 -10.32 -19.89
C GLN A 522 -9.54 -9.30 -19.44
N ASP A 523 -9.60 -8.91 -18.18
CA ASP A 523 -8.78 -7.86 -17.60
C ASP A 523 -8.03 -8.33 -16.35
N ALA A 524 -6.87 -7.77 -16.11
CA ALA A 524 -6.06 -8.09 -14.93
C ALA A 524 -6.75 -7.72 -13.61
N ASN A 525 -7.71 -6.81 -13.63
CA ASN A 525 -8.45 -6.36 -12.44
C ASN A 525 -9.59 -7.29 -12.04
N ASP A 526 -9.95 -8.27 -12.88
CA ASP A 526 -11.09 -9.19 -12.67
C ASP A 526 -10.73 -10.40 -11.80
N LEU A 527 -10.17 -10.17 -10.63
CA LEU A 527 -9.78 -11.22 -9.67
C LEU A 527 -10.92 -12.19 -9.26
N PRO A 528 -12.23 -11.84 -9.30
CA PRO A 528 -13.31 -12.81 -9.07
C PRO A 528 -13.38 -13.92 -10.11
N THR A 529 -12.98 -13.67 -11.35
CA THR A 529 -13.07 -14.67 -12.45
C THR A 529 -12.26 -15.94 -12.17
N PRO A 530 -10.97 -15.90 -11.80
CA PRO A 530 -10.24 -17.12 -11.44
C PRO A 530 -10.74 -17.78 -10.15
N LEU A 531 -11.45 -17.07 -9.27
CA LEU A 531 -11.96 -17.59 -8.00
C LEU A 531 -13.30 -18.34 -8.11
N CYS A 532 -13.90 -18.46 -9.30
CA CYS A 532 -15.15 -19.19 -9.51
C CYS A 532 -15.18 -20.56 -8.80
N PRO A 533 -14.17 -21.45 -8.93
CA PRO A 533 -14.18 -22.74 -8.23
C PRO A 533 -14.03 -22.60 -6.71
N GLU A 534 -13.21 -21.70 -6.24
CA GLU A 534 -12.99 -21.48 -4.80
C GLU A 534 -14.27 -20.98 -4.11
N TRP A 535 -15.07 -20.18 -4.81
CA TRP A 535 -16.36 -19.67 -4.33
C TRP A 535 -17.54 -20.63 -4.59
N GLY A 536 -17.29 -21.84 -5.13
CA GLY A 536 -18.32 -22.84 -5.38
C GLY A 536 -19.28 -22.48 -6.52
N PHE A 537 -18.90 -21.53 -7.39
CA PHE A 537 -19.68 -21.20 -8.58
C PHE A 537 -19.66 -22.33 -9.60
N CYS A 538 -18.49 -22.92 -9.85
CA CYS A 538 -18.29 -24.12 -10.68
C CYS A 538 -17.20 -25.01 -10.07
N GLY A 539 -16.93 -26.19 -10.65
CA GLY A 539 -15.76 -27.00 -10.32
C GLY A 539 -14.51 -26.53 -11.08
N PRO A 540 -13.30 -26.87 -10.61
CA PRO A 540 -12.07 -26.54 -11.32
C PRO A 540 -11.90 -27.26 -12.66
N GLU A 541 -12.65 -28.34 -12.88
CA GLU A 541 -12.72 -29.12 -14.13
C GLU A 541 -13.70 -28.53 -15.15
N ASN A 542 -14.42 -27.45 -14.86
CA ASN A 542 -15.42 -26.87 -15.73
C ASN A 542 -14.78 -26.28 -17.00
N ASP A 543 -15.12 -26.84 -18.16
CA ASP A 543 -14.55 -26.44 -19.46
C ASP A 543 -14.79 -24.97 -19.81
N ILE A 544 -15.95 -24.40 -19.46
CA ILE A 544 -16.30 -23.01 -19.79
C ILE A 544 -15.43 -22.04 -18.99
N TRP A 545 -15.26 -22.32 -17.72
CA TRP A 545 -14.36 -21.52 -16.87
C TRP A 545 -12.90 -21.67 -17.32
N GLN A 546 -12.42 -22.89 -17.60
CA GLN A 546 -11.07 -23.11 -18.10
C GLN A 546 -10.86 -22.40 -19.44
N ASN A 547 -11.77 -22.53 -20.40
CA ASN A 547 -11.71 -21.82 -21.67
C ASN A 547 -11.67 -20.30 -21.50
N THR A 548 -12.41 -19.76 -20.52
CA THR A 548 -12.40 -18.31 -20.20
C THR A 548 -11.04 -17.88 -19.69
N MET A 549 -10.46 -18.65 -18.77
CA MET A 549 -9.12 -18.36 -18.24
C MET A 549 -8.04 -18.56 -19.29
N GLU A 550 -8.10 -19.60 -20.12
CA GLU A 550 -7.16 -19.80 -21.23
C GLU A 550 -7.23 -18.66 -22.24
N PHE A 551 -8.44 -18.22 -22.60
CA PHE A 551 -8.65 -17.07 -23.50
C PHE A 551 -7.98 -15.81 -22.93
N ALA A 552 -8.08 -15.55 -21.64
CA ALA A 552 -7.50 -14.38 -20.98
C ALA A 552 -5.98 -14.24 -21.24
N PHE A 553 -5.27 -15.38 -21.35
CA PHE A 553 -3.81 -15.44 -21.51
C PHE A 553 -3.35 -15.69 -22.95
N THR A 554 -4.18 -15.32 -23.94
CA THR A 554 -3.85 -15.44 -25.36
C THR A 554 -3.96 -14.11 -26.09
N GLU A 555 -3.31 -14.00 -27.26
CA GLU A 555 -3.42 -12.83 -28.15
C GLU A 555 -4.84 -12.59 -28.69
N ASP A 556 -5.73 -13.57 -28.56
CA ASP A 556 -7.14 -13.43 -28.87
C ASP A 556 -7.87 -12.49 -27.93
N ASN A 557 -7.36 -12.30 -26.70
CA ASN A 557 -7.80 -11.29 -25.75
C ASN A 557 -7.20 -9.92 -26.11
N ASN A 558 -7.72 -9.33 -27.18
CA ASN A 558 -7.19 -8.09 -27.74
C ASN A 558 -7.34 -6.92 -26.75
N GLY A 559 -6.21 -6.26 -26.42
CA GLY A 559 -6.15 -5.16 -25.45
C GLY A 559 -6.07 -5.63 -23.98
N GLY A 560 -6.32 -6.92 -23.68
CA GLY A 560 -6.13 -7.49 -22.35
C GLY A 560 -4.84 -8.31 -22.22
N TYR A 561 -4.37 -8.96 -23.29
CA TYR A 561 -3.13 -9.71 -23.28
C TYR A 561 -2.01 -8.98 -24.04
N TYR A 562 -0.83 -8.92 -23.44
CA TYR A 562 0.35 -8.26 -23.99
C TYR A 562 1.47 -9.28 -24.17
N PRO A 563 1.84 -9.64 -25.42
CA PRO A 563 2.90 -10.63 -25.67
C PRO A 563 4.30 -10.07 -25.40
N GLY A 564 5.22 -10.91 -24.93
CA GLY A 564 6.61 -10.53 -24.67
C GLY A 564 7.29 -11.49 -23.69
N ARG A 565 8.57 -11.24 -23.40
CA ARG A 565 9.33 -12.03 -22.42
C ARG A 565 8.68 -12.00 -21.04
N PHE A 566 8.15 -10.83 -20.66
CA PHE A 566 7.37 -10.61 -19.44
C PHE A 566 5.90 -10.39 -19.75
N GLY A 567 5.44 -10.90 -20.89
CA GLY A 567 4.08 -10.78 -21.35
C GLY A 567 3.08 -11.45 -20.41
N GLY A 568 1.82 -11.05 -20.50
CA GLY A 568 0.75 -11.56 -19.62
C GLY A 568 -0.55 -10.79 -19.76
N LEU A 569 -1.50 -11.14 -18.92
CA LEU A 569 -2.76 -10.42 -18.80
C LEU A 569 -2.51 -9.04 -18.18
N GLY A 570 -3.07 -8.03 -18.78
CA GLY A 570 -2.99 -6.64 -18.35
C GLY A 570 -4.33 -5.94 -18.50
N SER A 571 -4.32 -4.63 -18.71
CA SER A 571 -5.51 -3.81 -18.86
C SER A 571 -5.36 -2.80 -19.99
N ILE A 572 -6.45 -2.45 -20.66
CA ILE A 572 -6.47 -1.32 -21.61
C ILE A 572 -6.38 0.03 -20.89
N HIS A 573 -6.74 0.08 -19.60
CA HIS A 573 -6.68 1.27 -18.76
C HIS A 573 -5.25 1.84 -18.66
N THR A 574 -4.30 0.97 -18.37
CA THR A 574 -2.86 1.27 -18.43
C THR A 574 -2.20 0.15 -19.26
N PRO A 575 -2.00 0.36 -20.56
CA PRO A 575 -1.54 -0.68 -21.48
C PRO A 575 -0.18 -1.28 -21.08
N GLY A 576 -0.17 -2.61 -20.90
CA GLY A 576 0.97 -3.43 -20.49
C GLY A 576 0.52 -4.62 -19.63
N PRO A 577 1.37 -5.64 -19.44
CA PRO A 577 1.11 -6.71 -18.48
C PRO A 577 1.03 -6.15 -17.06
N TRP A 578 0.08 -6.64 -16.29
CA TRP A 578 -0.06 -6.28 -14.88
C TRP A 578 0.32 -7.46 -13.99
N PRO A 579 1.05 -7.23 -12.87
CA PRO A 579 1.27 -8.28 -11.87
C PRO A 579 -0.03 -8.92 -11.36
N LEU A 580 -1.14 -8.18 -11.31
CA LEU A 580 -2.46 -8.74 -10.99
C LEU A 580 -2.93 -9.80 -11.97
N GLY A 581 -2.65 -9.65 -13.27
CA GLY A 581 -2.92 -10.67 -14.27
C GLY A 581 -2.13 -11.95 -14.01
N ASP A 582 -0.87 -11.83 -13.62
CA ASP A 582 -0.05 -12.99 -13.22
C ASP A 582 -0.57 -13.63 -11.92
N VAL A 583 -1.10 -12.85 -10.98
CA VAL A 583 -1.79 -13.39 -9.79
C VAL A 583 -3.04 -14.19 -10.19
N GLN A 584 -3.82 -13.72 -11.16
CA GLN A 584 -4.94 -14.52 -11.71
C GLN A 584 -4.44 -15.86 -12.30
N GLN A 585 -3.30 -15.85 -13.00
CA GLN A 585 -2.70 -17.07 -13.53
C GLN A 585 -2.20 -18.02 -12.42
N LEU A 586 -1.66 -17.48 -11.31
CA LEU A 586 -1.32 -18.29 -10.13
C LEU A 586 -2.57 -18.95 -9.53
N MET A 587 -3.66 -18.19 -9.33
CA MET A 587 -4.92 -18.71 -8.82
C MET A 587 -5.46 -19.83 -9.72
N TYR A 588 -5.50 -19.58 -11.04
CA TYR A 588 -5.95 -20.56 -12.02
C TYR A 588 -5.11 -21.84 -11.99
N SER A 589 -3.78 -21.70 -12.01
CA SER A 589 -2.87 -22.86 -12.02
C SER A 589 -2.91 -23.65 -10.70
N ARG A 590 -3.08 -22.98 -9.55
CA ARG A 590 -3.30 -23.65 -8.27
C ARG A 590 -4.59 -24.47 -8.26
N LEU A 591 -5.69 -23.88 -8.73
CA LEU A 591 -7.01 -24.51 -8.71
C LEU A 591 -7.12 -25.69 -9.69
N THR A 592 -6.45 -25.61 -10.82
CA THR A 592 -6.38 -26.71 -11.81
C THR A 592 -5.29 -27.74 -11.50
N GLY A 593 -4.41 -27.49 -10.52
CA GLY A 593 -3.27 -28.36 -10.21
C GLY A 593 -2.13 -28.30 -11.23
N ASN A 594 -2.08 -27.27 -12.07
CA ASN A 594 -1.01 -27.09 -13.06
C ASN A 594 0.23 -26.43 -12.39
N PHE A 595 1.04 -27.25 -11.71
CA PHE A 595 2.19 -26.80 -10.95
C PHE A 595 3.32 -26.23 -11.83
N ASP A 596 3.48 -26.67 -13.07
CA ASP A 596 4.49 -26.13 -13.99
C ASP A 596 4.15 -24.68 -14.37
N LEU A 597 2.89 -24.41 -14.68
CA LEU A 597 2.40 -23.05 -14.94
C LEU A 597 2.50 -22.18 -13.67
N TYR A 598 2.13 -22.73 -12.50
CA TYR A 598 2.25 -22.04 -11.23
C TYR A 598 3.69 -21.59 -10.96
N ASN A 599 4.65 -22.51 -11.09
CA ASN A 599 6.06 -22.22 -10.80
C ASN A 599 6.67 -21.24 -11.81
N SER A 600 6.31 -21.34 -13.10
CA SER A 600 6.81 -20.39 -14.11
C SER A 600 6.24 -18.98 -13.92
N THR A 601 4.96 -18.86 -13.58
CA THR A 601 4.31 -17.58 -13.27
C THR A 601 4.87 -16.97 -11.98
N LEU A 602 5.09 -17.78 -10.95
CA LEU A 602 5.73 -17.36 -9.71
C LEU A 602 7.15 -16.83 -9.97
N ALA A 603 7.96 -17.56 -10.75
CA ALA A 603 9.31 -17.12 -11.11
C ALA A 603 9.32 -15.78 -11.84
N LYS A 604 8.33 -15.54 -12.73
CA LYS A 604 8.14 -14.26 -13.42
C LYS A 604 7.84 -13.16 -12.41
N LEU A 605 6.81 -13.34 -11.54
CA LEU A 605 6.44 -12.35 -10.51
C LEU A 605 7.62 -12.01 -9.60
N LEU A 606 8.36 -13.02 -9.15
CA LEU A 606 9.57 -12.79 -8.35
C LEU A 606 10.64 -12.00 -9.12
N SER A 607 10.71 -12.11 -10.44
CA SER A 607 11.72 -11.41 -11.27
C SER A 607 11.38 -9.95 -11.55
N ILE A 608 10.09 -9.59 -11.54
CA ILE A 608 9.62 -8.22 -11.79
C ILE A 608 9.35 -7.42 -10.50
N ALA A 609 9.36 -8.06 -9.34
CA ALA A 609 9.26 -7.36 -8.07
C ALA A 609 10.43 -6.39 -7.90
N GLN A 610 10.12 -5.16 -7.50
CA GLN A 610 11.09 -4.11 -7.25
C GLN A 610 12.06 -4.50 -6.12
N ALA A 611 13.15 -3.76 -5.96
CA ALA A 611 14.20 -4.07 -4.97
C ALA A 611 13.66 -4.15 -3.53
N ASP A 612 12.64 -3.37 -3.21
CA ASP A 612 11.95 -3.35 -1.92
C ASP A 612 10.83 -4.40 -1.78
N GLY A 613 10.56 -5.19 -2.81
CA GLY A 613 9.53 -6.23 -2.82
C GLY A 613 8.13 -5.76 -3.22
N ILE A 614 7.92 -4.47 -3.46
CA ILE A 614 6.62 -3.95 -3.90
C ILE A 614 6.40 -4.24 -5.38
N LEU A 615 5.18 -4.62 -5.74
CA LEU A 615 4.79 -4.84 -7.13
C LEU A 615 4.19 -3.56 -7.73
N PRO A 616 4.55 -3.21 -8.97
CA PRO A 616 3.97 -2.05 -9.67
C PRO A 616 2.58 -2.36 -10.23
N GLU A 617 1.91 -1.34 -10.78
CA GLU A 617 0.65 -1.51 -11.51
C GLU A 617 0.86 -2.25 -12.84
N ALA A 618 1.71 -1.72 -13.71
CA ALA A 618 1.99 -2.27 -15.02
C ALA A 618 3.49 -2.33 -15.31
N ILE A 619 3.88 -3.29 -16.15
CA ILE A 619 5.27 -3.47 -16.60
C ILE A 619 5.36 -3.48 -18.12
N ASP A 620 6.57 -3.25 -18.63
CA ASP A 620 6.90 -3.35 -20.04
C ASP A 620 7.10 -4.83 -20.43
N ALA A 621 6.29 -5.32 -21.36
CA ALA A 621 6.30 -6.73 -21.74
C ALA A 621 7.68 -7.25 -22.27
N PRO A 622 8.46 -6.50 -23.05
CA PRO A 622 9.81 -6.89 -23.43
C PRO A 622 10.84 -6.94 -22.30
N THR A 623 10.84 -5.95 -21.40
CA THR A 623 11.94 -5.72 -20.45
C THR A 623 11.61 -6.02 -18.98
N GLY A 624 10.32 -6.07 -18.61
CA GLY A 624 9.86 -6.21 -17.22
C GLY A 624 10.02 -4.94 -16.37
N ARG A 625 10.41 -3.81 -16.97
CA ARG A 625 10.54 -2.54 -16.26
C ARG A 625 9.18 -1.97 -15.90
N VAL A 626 9.11 -1.23 -14.80
CA VAL A 626 7.90 -0.53 -14.37
C VAL A 626 7.46 0.48 -15.44
N LEU A 627 6.20 0.41 -15.85
CA LEU A 627 5.54 1.37 -16.75
C LEU A 627 4.67 2.34 -15.99
N SER A 628 4.02 1.88 -14.93
CA SER A 628 3.09 2.70 -14.15
C SER A 628 3.12 2.31 -12.69
N ARG A 629 2.96 3.31 -11.83
CA ARG A 629 2.79 3.23 -10.38
C ARG A 629 3.78 2.29 -9.70
N SER A 630 4.95 2.82 -9.34
CA SER A 630 5.97 2.08 -8.57
C SER A 630 5.50 1.72 -7.16
N TRP A 631 4.49 2.42 -6.63
CA TRP A 631 3.79 2.08 -5.39
C TRP A 631 2.36 1.67 -5.73
N PHE A 632 2.01 0.44 -5.43
CA PHE A 632 0.66 -0.06 -5.64
C PHE A 632 0.44 -1.29 -4.74
N SER A 633 -0.30 -1.11 -3.65
CA SER A 633 -0.45 -2.16 -2.62
C SER A 633 -1.30 -3.34 -3.07
N TRP A 634 -2.28 -3.13 -3.96
CA TRP A 634 -3.22 -4.16 -4.38
C TRP A 634 -2.55 -5.40 -5.03
N PRO A 635 -1.65 -5.27 -6.04
CA PRO A 635 -0.99 -6.45 -6.60
C PRO A 635 -0.18 -7.23 -5.58
N GLY A 636 0.56 -6.52 -4.71
CA GLY A 636 1.35 -7.15 -3.65
C GLY A 636 0.49 -7.86 -2.61
N ALA A 637 -0.66 -7.26 -2.25
CA ALA A 637 -1.63 -7.85 -1.34
C ALA A 637 -2.28 -9.12 -1.93
N ALA A 638 -2.76 -9.05 -3.17
CA ALA A 638 -3.36 -10.19 -3.86
C ALA A 638 -2.35 -11.34 -4.04
N PHE A 639 -1.11 -11.01 -4.37
CA PHE A 639 -0.02 -11.97 -4.49
C PHE A 639 0.30 -12.65 -3.14
N GLY A 640 0.50 -11.84 -2.08
CA GLY A 640 0.77 -12.37 -0.74
C GLY A 640 -0.38 -13.25 -0.21
N TRP A 641 -1.62 -12.83 -0.46
CA TRP A 641 -2.81 -13.61 -0.12
C TRP A 641 -2.82 -14.98 -0.82
N GLU A 642 -2.52 -15.05 -2.13
CA GLU A 642 -2.43 -16.30 -2.88
C GLU A 642 -1.29 -17.20 -2.38
N LEU A 643 -0.13 -16.62 -2.07
CA LEU A 643 1.01 -17.37 -1.53
C LEU A 643 0.70 -18.02 -0.18
N LEU A 644 0.04 -17.31 0.72
CA LEU A 644 -0.31 -17.84 2.05
C LEU A 644 -1.33 -18.98 1.97
N LYS A 645 -2.24 -18.95 0.99
CA LYS A 645 -3.17 -20.07 0.73
C LYS A 645 -2.43 -21.33 0.29
N ASN A 646 -1.43 -21.21 -0.59
CA ASN A 646 -0.69 -22.36 -1.12
C ASN A 646 0.20 -23.01 -0.06
N ASN A 647 0.77 -22.26 0.87
CA ASN A 647 1.64 -22.80 1.91
C ASN A 647 0.92 -23.72 2.91
N LYS A 648 -0.41 -23.63 3.05
CA LYS A 648 -1.20 -24.62 3.83
C LYS A 648 -1.10 -26.06 3.30
N ARG A 649 -0.63 -26.27 2.05
CA ARG A 649 -0.43 -27.60 1.44
C ARG A 649 0.99 -28.15 1.58
N ARG A 650 1.97 -27.35 2.03
CA ARG A 650 3.36 -27.81 2.23
C ARG A 650 3.58 -28.52 3.57
N ASP A 651 2.65 -28.39 4.48
CA ASP A 651 2.68 -29.01 5.82
C ASP A 651 1.91 -30.35 5.85
N ILE A 652 1.49 -30.92 4.69
CA ILE A 652 0.93 -32.25 4.49
C ILE A 652 1.87 -33.06 3.59
#